data_e7ce8b97ffa6ce451a81eeb6dcfa032d
#
_entry.id   e7ce8b97ffa6ce451a81eeb6dcfa032d
#
_cell.length_a   1.000
_cell.length_b   1.000
_cell.length_c   1.000
_cell.angle_alpha   90.00
_cell.angle_beta   90.00
_cell.angle_gamma   90.00
#
_symmetry.space_group_name_H-M   'P 1'
#
loop_
_entity.id
_entity.type
_entity.pdbx_description
1 polymer ?
#
loop_
_entity_poly.entity_id
_entity_poly.type
_entity_poly.pdbx_seq_one_letter_code
_entity_poly.pdbx_strand_id
1 'polypeptide(L)'
;MRLLLVLWVFVGMLTAAAASSPFAADPNQPLERTCFQTGQGWSPPGNLRSDVAIVYGIDPKLPDRIQTWRDHGYRIHVMTGVSWGSYQDYLYGRFDGINHEDEAQTERNGTKISHGGDVYYMCPGTNFGKFLCVGVQRALDAGAEAIHLEEPEFWVRGGYSEGFKREWRSYYDEDWQPPHTSVDGQWRASKLKYFLYRRALQQVFAYVQGYNRRTGRKVRCYVPTHSLLNYAHWRIVSPESSLARLDGCDGYIAQVWTGTSRTPNLYRGELRERTFETAFLEYGAMQNLVRSTGRRVWYLNDPVEDDPNHDWEDYRVNWESTLVASLLQPQVWNYEVAPWPERVFAGKYPRRAGAGQRQGIPPAYATELQTVMNALNDLNQSRTEWDCGSRGLGVLVSDSLMFQRGEPSPSDAHLGQVYGLALPLLKRGIPVAPVQLENLGIRDYLAGFKVLLLTYHGQKPLSPDVHPPLADWVKRGGALVVVDDDSDPYNTVREWWNSGGRRYATPRAELFEQLGLDDQRFTTATGQVKAGKGVVIWLRQNPARLAAKPEGDQPVVTAAKAAAAARGLKWKEANYLSLRRGPYVIAAGLDESLPAESKVLPGAYVNLFDPALRVQESVTLKPRARFFLLDLASVRRGPPCVLAAACKTLAVESQDRQLSLMVEGVANTPAVVLLRVPGKPKSATLDGHPLDTLESSAEHKLLWVRFQNESSPRVLSVSF
;
A
#
# COMPACT_ATOMS: atom_id res chain seq x y z
N MET A 1 -22.04 62.73 40.53
CA MET A 1 -22.44 61.32 40.51
C MET A 1 -22.36 60.86 39.05
N ARG A 2 -21.27 60.22 38.68
CA ARG A 2 -20.98 59.79 37.28
C ARG A 2 -21.33 58.32 37.15
N LEU A 3 -22.25 58.02 36.23
CA LEU A 3 -22.56 56.63 35.79
C LEU A 3 -21.47 56.16 34.84
N LEU A 4 -20.83 55.06 35.17
CA LEU A 4 -19.95 54.28 34.27
C LEU A 4 -20.78 53.20 33.56
N LEU A 5 -20.91 53.35 32.25
CA LEU A 5 -21.44 52.31 31.34
C LEU A 5 -20.29 51.33 30.99
N VAL A 6 -20.41 50.07 31.39
CA VAL A 6 -19.50 49.00 30.96
C VAL A 6 -20.10 48.33 29.74
N LEU A 7 -19.43 48.53 28.59
CA LEU A 7 -19.76 47.87 27.31
C LEU A 7 -19.10 46.47 27.28
N TRP A 8 -19.88 45.40 27.34
CA TRP A 8 -19.42 44.05 27.08
C TRP A 8 -19.40 43.81 25.57
N VAL A 9 -18.20 43.71 24.99
CA VAL A 9 -18.01 43.23 23.61
C VAL A 9 -17.95 41.73 23.64
N PHE A 10 -18.99 41.05 23.18
CA PHE A 10 -18.96 39.62 22.86
C PHE A 10 -18.16 39.41 21.59
N VAL A 11 -16.91 39.01 21.72
CA VAL A 11 -16.14 38.43 20.60
C VAL A 11 -16.56 36.98 20.47
N GLY A 12 -17.50 36.71 19.55
CA GLY A 12 -17.84 35.35 19.15
C GLY A 12 -16.66 34.75 18.38
N MET A 13 -15.85 33.89 19.06
CA MET A 13 -14.96 33.00 18.36
C MET A 13 -15.80 31.94 17.63
N LEU A 14 -15.99 32.15 16.34
CA LEU A 14 -16.32 31.06 15.40
C LEU A 14 -15.12 30.13 15.35
N THR A 15 -15.11 29.09 16.20
CA THR A 15 -14.26 27.92 15.98
C THR A 15 -14.81 27.19 14.77
N ALA A 16 -14.25 27.48 13.60
CA ALA A 16 -14.40 26.60 12.46
C ALA A 16 -13.84 25.23 12.89
N ALA A 17 -14.72 24.27 13.13
CA ALA A 17 -14.31 22.89 13.30
C ALA A 17 -13.57 22.49 12.03
N ALA A 18 -12.24 22.42 12.11
CA ALA A 18 -11.44 21.86 11.04
C ALA A 18 -11.95 20.43 10.82
N ALA A 19 -12.50 20.14 9.66
CA ALA A 19 -12.88 18.79 9.29
C ALA A 19 -11.64 17.91 9.47
N SER A 20 -11.71 16.93 10.35
CA SER A 20 -10.63 15.98 10.58
C SER A 20 -10.26 15.32 9.24
N SER A 21 -8.98 15.24 8.91
CA SER A 21 -8.52 14.55 7.72
C SER A 21 -9.08 13.11 7.75
N PRO A 22 -9.64 12.59 6.64
CA PRO A 22 -10.11 11.20 6.58
C PRO A 22 -8.99 10.18 6.79
N PHE A 23 -7.75 10.63 6.90
CA PHE A 23 -6.55 9.84 7.17
C PHE A 23 -5.86 10.26 8.49
N ALA A 24 -6.55 10.97 9.38
CA ALA A 24 -5.97 11.32 10.68
C ALA A 24 -5.65 10.01 11.43
N ALA A 25 -4.38 9.81 11.73
CA ALA A 25 -3.94 8.72 12.59
C ALA A 25 -4.51 8.93 14.00
N ASP A 26 -4.77 7.82 14.71
CA ASP A 26 -5.12 7.87 16.12
C ASP A 26 -3.99 8.59 16.89
N PRO A 27 -4.25 9.72 17.55
CA PRO A 27 -3.23 10.48 18.28
C PRO A 27 -2.63 9.70 19.46
N ASN A 28 -3.27 8.59 19.87
CA ASN A 28 -2.77 7.73 20.93
C ASN A 28 -1.82 6.62 20.43
N GLN A 29 -1.64 6.48 19.12
CA GLN A 29 -0.68 5.51 18.58
C GLN A 29 0.74 6.07 18.61
N PRO A 30 1.76 5.24 18.91
CA PRO A 30 3.15 5.66 18.89
C PRO A 30 3.54 6.13 17.48
N LEU A 31 4.45 7.12 17.43
CA LEU A 31 5.09 7.52 16.19
C LEU A 31 6.10 6.43 15.79
N GLU A 32 5.69 5.55 14.89
CA GLU A 32 6.50 4.51 14.27
C GLU A 32 6.46 4.78 12.78
N ARG A 33 7.49 5.39 12.21
CA ARG A 33 7.50 5.81 10.81
C ARG A 33 8.09 4.78 9.90
N THR A 34 9.18 4.14 10.38
CA THR A 34 9.87 3.12 9.63
C THR A 34 9.99 1.84 10.43
N CYS A 35 9.81 0.71 9.77
CA CYS A 35 10.05 -0.62 10.31
C CYS A 35 10.74 -1.49 9.24
N PHE A 36 11.20 -2.65 9.63
CA PHE A 36 11.65 -3.72 8.74
C PHE A 36 11.39 -5.06 9.40
N GLN A 37 11.27 -6.12 8.61
CA GLN A 37 11.13 -7.50 9.12
C GLN A 37 12.45 -8.26 9.01
N THR A 38 12.70 -9.15 9.97
CA THR A 38 13.87 -10.04 9.99
C THR A 38 13.60 -11.30 10.78
N GLY A 39 14.13 -12.45 10.32
CA GLY A 39 14.11 -13.71 11.06
C GLY A 39 15.31 -13.90 12.01
N GLN A 40 16.26 -12.96 12.00
CA GLN A 40 17.52 -13.05 12.74
C GLN A 40 17.51 -12.14 13.98
N GLY A 41 18.44 -12.39 14.91
CA GLY A 41 18.83 -11.41 15.91
C GLY A 41 19.61 -10.25 15.29
N TRP A 42 19.86 -9.21 16.09
CA TRP A 42 20.62 -8.06 15.62
C TRP A 42 21.98 -8.43 15.06
N SER A 43 22.35 -7.79 13.95
CA SER A 43 23.65 -7.92 13.32
C SER A 43 24.05 -6.60 12.65
N PRO A 44 25.37 -6.31 12.49
CA PRO A 44 25.82 -5.08 11.86
C PRO A 44 25.28 -4.83 10.43
N PRO A 45 25.16 -5.85 9.55
CA PRO A 45 24.54 -5.67 8.24
C PRO A 45 23.02 -5.42 8.29
N GLY A 46 22.35 -5.80 9.39
CA GLY A 46 20.91 -5.61 9.59
C GLY A 46 20.57 -4.30 10.29
N ASN A 47 21.55 -3.50 10.69
CA ASN A 47 21.31 -2.30 11.50
C ASN A 47 20.84 -1.09 10.69
N LEU A 48 19.58 -1.11 10.26
CA LEU A 48 18.96 -0.03 9.46
C LEU A 48 18.66 1.24 10.27
N ARG A 49 18.63 1.16 11.60
CA ARG A 49 18.22 2.25 12.51
C ARG A 49 16.82 2.80 12.20
N SER A 50 15.91 1.92 11.76
CA SER A 50 14.48 2.22 11.72
C SER A 50 13.89 2.29 13.13
N ASP A 51 12.65 2.76 13.27
CA ASP A 51 11.99 2.88 14.58
C ASP A 51 11.64 1.51 15.18
N VAL A 52 11.31 0.53 14.33
CA VAL A 52 10.79 -0.77 14.72
C VAL A 52 11.54 -1.90 14.02
N ALA A 53 11.90 -2.94 14.78
CA ALA A 53 12.28 -4.24 14.24
C ALA A 53 11.09 -5.21 14.39
N ILE A 54 10.63 -5.78 13.28
CA ILE A 54 9.58 -6.81 13.23
C ILE A 54 10.28 -8.18 13.18
N VAL A 55 10.31 -8.87 14.33
CA VAL A 55 10.93 -10.19 14.44
C VAL A 55 9.98 -11.25 13.91
N TYR A 56 10.39 -11.94 12.85
CA TYR A 56 9.57 -12.94 12.18
C TYR A 56 9.71 -14.32 12.82
N GLY A 57 8.57 -15.03 12.94
CA GLY A 57 8.49 -16.40 13.40
C GLY A 57 8.41 -16.54 14.93
N ILE A 58 7.49 -17.42 15.34
CA ILE A 58 7.20 -17.71 16.76
C ILE A 58 7.75 -19.10 17.10
N ASP A 59 8.99 -19.17 17.50
CA ASP A 59 9.69 -20.37 17.92
C ASP A 59 10.32 -20.19 19.32
N PRO A 60 10.92 -21.22 19.93
CA PRO A 60 11.53 -21.13 21.25
C PRO A 60 12.68 -20.08 21.38
N LYS A 61 13.30 -19.68 20.27
CA LYS A 61 14.40 -18.68 20.24
C LYS A 61 13.88 -17.24 20.06
N LEU A 62 12.58 -17.04 19.92
CA LEU A 62 11.99 -15.72 19.75
C LEU A 62 12.40 -14.72 20.85
N PRO A 63 12.38 -15.09 22.17
CA PRO A 63 12.78 -14.14 23.23
C PRO A 63 14.22 -13.64 23.08
N ASP A 64 15.14 -14.54 22.70
CA ASP A 64 16.56 -14.18 22.52
C ASP A 64 16.73 -13.22 21.33
N ARG A 65 16.07 -13.50 20.18
CA ARG A 65 16.09 -12.61 19.02
C ARG A 65 15.53 -11.22 19.36
N ILE A 66 14.41 -11.17 20.05
CA ILE A 66 13.80 -9.90 20.51
C ILE A 66 14.76 -9.12 21.39
N GLN A 67 15.44 -9.79 22.34
CA GLN A 67 16.32 -9.12 23.28
C GLN A 67 17.49 -8.44 22.58
N THR A 68 18.09 -9.10 21.58
CA THR A 68 19.20 -8.51 20.83
C THR A 68 18.82 -7.20 20.12
N TRP A 69 17.63 -7.11 19.54
CA TRP A 69 17.13 -5.87 18.91
C TRP A 69 16.79 -4.80 19.96
N ARG A 70 16.20 -5.20 21.09
CA ARG A 70 15.85 -4.27 22.18
C ARG A 70 17.10 -3.62 22.79
N ASP A 71 18.19 -4.38 22.97
CA ASP A 71 19.44 -3.89 23.51
C ASP A 71 20.08 -2.81 22.59
N HIS A 72 19.69 -2.79 21.32
CA HIS A 72 20.12 -1.76 20.36
C HIS A 72 19.06 -0.64 20.17
N GLY A 73 18.08 -0.56 21.06
CA GLY A 73 17.11 0.55 21.14
C GLY A 73 15.97 0.50 20.16
N TYR A 74 15.72 -0.65 19.51
CA TYR A 74 14.56 -0.81 18.64
C TYR A 74 13.30 -1.09 19.44
N ARG A 75 12.17 -0.60 18.94
CA ARG A 75 10.84 -1.08 19.34
C ARG A 75 10.60 -2.44 18.67
N ILE A 76 9.89 -3.31 19.41
CA ILE A 76 9.77 -4.71 18.97
C ILE A 76 8.34 -5.04 18.59
N HIS A 77 8.16 -5.39 17.34
CA HIS A 77 6.97 -6.09 16.86
C HIS A 77 7.31 -7.54 16.52
N VAL A 78 6.30 -8.40 16.43
CA VAL A 78 6.46 -9.80 16.02
C VAL A 78 5.54 -10.09 14.86
N MET A 79 6.03 -10.79 13.84
CA MET A 79 5.26 -11.23 12.69
C MET A 79 5.22 -12.75 12.60
N THR A 80 4.08 -13.26 12.13
CA THR A 80 3.88 -14.66 11.82
C THR A 80 2.90 -14.81 10.67
N GLY A 81 3.13 -15.77 9.79
CA GLY A 81 2.16 -16.18 8.79
C GLY A 81 0.87 -16.68 9.44
N VAL A 82 -0.26 -16.53 8.78
CA VAL A 82 -1.55 -17.06 9.24
C VAL A 82 -2.14 -18.09 8.29
N SER A 83 -1.76 -18.07 7.03
CA SER A 83 -2.22 -19.10 6.09
C SER A 83 -1.27 -20.30 6.01
N TRP A 84 -0.02 -20.12 6.34
CA TRP A 84 1.03 -21.14 6.34
C TRP A 84 2.01 -20.90 7.49
N GLY A 85 2.66 -21.96 7.95
CA GLY A 85 3.62 -21.88 9.06
C GLY A 85 3.93 -23.25 9.64
N SER A 86 4.70 -23.27 10.75
CA SER A 86 5.04 -24.49 11.48
C SER A 86 3.84 -24.96 12.32
N TYR A 87 2.80 -25.48 11.67
CA TYR A 87 1.51 -25.84 12.25
C TYR A 87 1.37 -27.35 12.54
N GLN A 88 2.48 -28.09 12.61
CA GLN A 88 2.49 -29.55 12.82
C GLN A 88 1.77 -29.96 14.12
N ASP A 89 1.80 -29.12 15.16
CA ASP A 89 1.08 -29.41 16.42
C ASP A 89 -0.44 -29.38 16.22
N TYR A 90 -0.93 -28.49 15.37
CA TYR A 90 -2.34 -28.43 14.98
C TYR A 90 -2.69 -29.59 14.04
N LEU A 91 -1.93 -29.73 12.97
CA LEU A 91 -2.17 -30.72 11.92
C LEU A 91 -2.26 -32.14 12.48
N TYR A 92 -1.33 -32.51 13.37
CA TYR A 92 -1.19 -33.89 13.85
C TYR A 92 -1.75 -34.15 15.26
N GLY A 93 -2.67 -33.30 15.71
CA GLY A 93 -3.49 -33.50 16.91
C GLY A 93 -2.80 -33.25 18.24
N ARG A 94 -1.62 -32.63 18.27
CA ARG A 94 -0.95 -32.30 19.54
C ARG A 94 -1.54 -31.07 20.25
N PHE A 95 -2.33 -30.28 19.54
CA PHE A 95 -2.95 -29.07 20.10
C PHE A 95 -4.22 -29.38 20.94
N ASP A 96 -5.16 -30.14 20.39
CA ASP A 96 -6.46 -30.39 21.00
C ASP A 96 -6.91 -31.87 20.95
N GLY A 97 -6.01 -32.78 20.55
CA GLY A 97 -6.28 -34.20 20.42
C GLY A 97 -6.96 -34.59 19.10
N ILE A 98 -7.20 -33.65 18.20
CA ILE A 98 -7.87 -33.88 16.92
C ILE A 98 -6.87 -33.68 15.78
N ASN A 99 -6.83 -34.66 14.84
CA ASN A 99 -6.06 -34.48 13.61
C ASN A 99 -6.77 -33.54 12.67
N HIS A 100 -6.11 -32.42 12.32
CA HIS A 100 -6.61 -31.36 11.43
C HIS A 100 -5.93 -31.36 10.04
N GLU A 101 -5.29 -32.45 9.66
CA GLU A 101 -4.59 -32.53 8.38
C GLU A 101 -5.55 -32.36 7.18
N ASP A 102 -6.83 -32.65 7.37
CA ASP A 102 -7.88 -32.44 6.40
C ASP A 102 -8.33 -30.96 6.29
N GLU A 103 -7.80 -30.08 7.11
CA GLU A 103 -7.92 -28.62 6.97
C GLU A 103 -6.77 -28.01 6.14
N ALA A 104 -5.84 -28.79 5.60
CA ALA A 104 -4.92 -28.31 4.57
C ALA A 104 -5.68 -27.94 3.30
N GLN A 105 -5.39 -26.76 2.70
CA GLN A 105 -5.95 -26.39 1.42
C GLN A 105 -5.59 -27.45 0.37
N THR A 106 -6.60 -27.99 -0.30
CA THR A 106 -6.44 -29.13 -1.22
C THR A 106 -7.01 -28.78 -2.57
N GLU A 107 -6.28 -29.11 -3.64
CA GLU A 107 -6.69 -28.96 -5.03
C GLU A 107 -7.65 -30.06 -5.46
N ARG A 108 -8.26 -29.89 -6.65
CA ARG A 108 -9.20 -30.84 -7.25
C ARG A 108 -8.64 -32.26 -7.40
N ASN A 109 -7.34 -32.40 -7.68
CA ASN A 109 -6.65 -33.67 -7.84
C ASN A 109 -6.25 -34.33 -6.49
N GLY A 110 -6.59 -33.73 -5.35
CA GLY A 110 -6.22 -34.19 -4.01
C GLY A 110 -4.87 -33.69 -3.50
N THR A 111 -4.12 -32.93 -4.29
CA THR A 111 -2.82 -32.37 -3.88
C THR A 111 -3.02 -31.28 -2.83
N LYS A 112 -2.33 -31.39 -1.68
CA LYS A 112 -2.29 -30.33 -0.67
C LYS A 112 -1.41 -29.18 -1.14
N ILE A 113 -1.89 -27.96 -0.98
CA ILE A 113 -1.14 -26.72 -1.31
C ILE A 113 -0.16 -26.46 -0.17
N SER A 114 1.14 -26.38 -0.49
CA SER A 114 2.21 -26.26 0.49
C SER A 114 3.18 -25.13 0.14
N HIS A 115 3.76 -24.51 1.16
CA HIS A 115 4.90 -23.59 1.07
C HIS A 115 6.25 -24.34 1.11
N GLY A 116 6.20 -25.69 1.16
CA GLY A 116 7.32 -26.62 1.20
C GLY A 116 7.11 -27.70 2.25
N GLY A 117 7.33 -28.97 1.89
CA GLY A 117 7.10 -30.11 2.78
C GLY A 117 5.67 -30.14 3.33
N ASP A 118 5.54 -30.27 4.64
CA ASP A 118 4.27 -30.26 5.38
C ASP A 118 3.89 -28.88 5.95
N VAL A 119 4.48 -27.80 5.43
CA VAL A 119 4.05 -26.42 5.69
C VAL A 119 2.87 -26.10 4.77
N TYR A 120 1.70 -26.62 5.10
CA TYR A 120 0.50 -26.47 4.27
C TYR A 120 -0.14 -25.09 4.44
N TYR A 121 -0.75 -24.60 3.35
CA TYR A 121 -1.74 -23.51 3.43
C TYR A 121 -3.01 -24.05 4.09
N MET A 122 -3.54 -23.32 5.07
CA MET A 122 -4.64 -23.79 5.89
C MET A 122 -6.01 -23.35 5.39
N CYS A 123 -6.98 -24.23 5.50
CA CYS A 123 -8.40 -23.94 5.47
C CYS A 123 -8.87 -23.73 6.92
N PRO A 124 -9.03 -22.50 7.41
CA PRO A 124 -9.27 -22.25 8.83
C PRO A 124 -10.58 -22.85 9.33
N GLY A 125 -10.52 -23.99 10.04
CA GLY A 125 -11.62 -24.51 10.84
C GLY A 125 -11.89 -23.68 12.09
N THR A 126 -12.89 -24.05 12.88
CA THR A 126 -13.31 -23.30 14.07
C THR A 126 -12.24 -23.23 15.16
N ASN A 127 -11.34 -24.24 15.24
CA ASN A 127 -10.26 -24.30 16.24
C ASN A 127 -8.97 -23.62 15.76
N PHE A 128 -8.83 -23.33 14.47
CA PHE A 128 -7.59 -22.78 13.92
C PHE A 128 -7.24 -21.41 14.52
N GLY A 129 -8.22 -20.53 14.66
CA GLY A 129 -7.98 -19.23 15.31
C GLY A 129 -7.57 -19.35 16.79
N LYS A 130 -8.04 -20.38 17.51
CA LYS A 130 -7.60 -20.67 18.87
C LYS A 130 -6.14 -21.16 18.89
N PHE A 131 -5.75 -21.97 17.94
CA PHE A 131 -4.36 -22.40 17.78
C PHE A 131 -3.44 -21.20 17.51
N LEU A 132 -3.82 -20.30 16.62
CA LEU A 132 -3.05 -19.07 16.37
C LEU A 132 -2.88 -18.24 17.65
N CYS A 133 -3.90 -18.19 18.54
CA CYS A 133 -3.80 -17.48 19.81
C CYS A 133 -2.71 -18.07 20.73
N VAL A 134 -2.40 -19.38 20.66
CA VAL A 134 -1.31 -19.98 21.46
C VAL A 134 0.05 -19.44 20.98
N GLY A 135 0.25 -19.33 19.68
CA GLY A 135 1.45 -18.69 19.12
C GLY A 135 1.55 -17.23 19.52
N VAL A 136 0.45 -16.48 19.35
CA VAL A 136 0.38 -15.07 19.72
C VAL A 136 0.66 -14.85 21.22
N GLN A 137 0.20 -15.76 22.13
CA GLN A 137 0.53 -15.66 23.54
C GLN A 137 2.05 -15.72 23.79
N ARG A 138 2.78 -16.58 23.08
CA ARG A 138 4.26 -16.64 23.18
C ARG A 138 4.91 -15.32 22.79
N ALA A 139 4.42 -14.67 21.74
CA ALA A 139 4.91 -13.34 21.33
C ALA A 139 4.58 -12.24 22.35
N LEU A 140 3.39 -12.29 22.95
CA LEU A 140 2.98 -11.38 24.03
C LEU A 140 3.85 -11.54 25.27
N ASP A 141 4.17 -12.78 25.65
CA ASP A 141 5.02 -13.12 26.80
C ASP A 141 6.48 -12.69 26.56
N ALA A 142 6.95 -12.77 25.32
CA ALA A 142 8.25 -12.24 24.91
C ALA A 142 8.30 -10.70 24.88
N GLY A 143 7.18 -10.02 25.10
CA GLY A 143 7.11 -8.58 25.25
C GLY A 143 6.87 -7.81 23.95
N ALA A 144 6.31 -8.43 22.92
CA ALA A 144 5.96 -7.74 21.67
C ALA A 144 5.04 -6.54 21.92
N GLU A 145 5.26 -5.42 21.22
CA GLU A 145 4.43 -4.21 21.27
C GLU A 145 3.32 -4.22 20.22
N ALA A 146 3.50 -5.02 19.17
CA ALA A 146 2.46 -5.33 18.20
C ALA A 146 2.67 -6.72 17.59
N ILE A 147 1.58 -7.30 17.11
CA ILE A 147 1.55 -8.58 16.39
C ILE A 147 1.14 -8.32 14.94
N HIS A 148 1.91 -8.84 14.01
CA HIS A 148 1.62 -8.83 12.59
C HIS A 148 1.17 -10.22 12.16
N LEU A 149 -0.05 -10.31 11.62
CA LEU A 149 -0.72 -11.54 11.20
C LEU A 149 -0.71 -11.57 9.68
N GLU A 150 0.32 -12.18 9.11
CA GLU A 150 0.68 -12.06 7.71
C GLU A 150 -0.12 -13.00 6.82
N GLU A 151 -0.54 -12.49 5.66
CA GLU A 151 -1.04 -13.22 4.50
C GLU A 151 -2.20 -14.18 4.81
N PRO A 152 -3.41 -13.66 5.12
CA PRO A 152 -4.61 -14.49 5.27
C PRO A 152 -5.10 -14.97 3.90
N GLU A 153 -4.41 -15.95 3.31
CA GLU A 153 -4.49 -16.37 1.91
C GLU A 153 -5.23 -17.69 1.72
N PHE A 154 -6.28 -17.66 0.92
CA PHE A 154 -6.90 -18.88 0.43
C PHE A 154 -6.79 -18.96 -1.10
N TRP A 155 -6.05 -19.96 -1.60
CA TRP A 155 -5.88 -20.16 -3.04
C TRP A 155 -7.20 -20.50 -3.72
N VAL A 156 -7.47 -19.87 -4.85
CA VAL A 156 -8.71 -20.13 -5.64
C VAL A 156 -8.79 -21.59 -6.09
N ARG A 157 -7.66 -22.23 -6.44
CA ARG A 157 -7.57 -23.65 -6.80
C ARG A 157 -7.83 -24.61 -5.64
N GLY A 158 -7.77 -24.16 -4.38
CA GLY A 158 -8.16 -24.89 -3.20
C GLY A 158 -9.67 -24.98 -3.01
N GLY A 159 -10.13 -25.68 -1.95
CA GLY A 159 -11.54 -25.82 -1.60
C GLY A 159 -12.10 -27.22 -1.82
N TYR A 160 -11.23 -28.24 -1.89
CA TYR A 160 -11.59 -29.64 -2.08
C TYR A 160 -11.28 -30.52 -0.86
N SER A 161 -10.67 -29.99 0.19
CA SER A 161 -10.40 -30.72 1.43
C SER A 161 -11.67 -31.07 2.20
N GLU A 162 -11.64 -32.14 3.01
CA GLU A 162 -12.80 -32.51 3.85
C GLU A 162 -13.12 -31.41 4.88
N GLY A 163 -12.10 -30.73 5.42
CA GLY A 163 -12.27 -29.56 6.26
C GLY A 163 -13.09 -28.46 5.57
N PHE A 164 -12.77 -28.14 4.30
CA PHE A 164 -13.54 -27.16 3.54
C PHE A 164 -14.98 -27.60 3.28
N LYS A 165 -15.21 -28.88 3.01
CA LYS A 165 -16.57 -29.42 2.81
C LYS A 165 -17.40 -29.35 4.09
N ARG A 166 -16.79 -29.59 5.27
CA ARG A 166 -17.47 -29.40 6.57
C ARG A 166 -17.85 -27.96 6.80
N GLU A 167 -16.92 -27.02 6.53
CA GLU A 167 -17.17 -25.58 6.65
C GLU A 167 -18.24 -25.11 5.68
N TRP A 168 -18.29 -25.65 4.46
CA TRP A 168 -19.35 -25.36 3.50
C TRP A 168 -20.72 -25.72 4.04
N ARG A 169 -20.89 -26.97 4.55
CA ARG A 169 -22.17 -27.42 5.13
C ARG A 169 -22.57 -26.53 6.31
N SER A 170 -21.62 -26.18 7.16
CA SER A 170 -21.89 -25.31 8.32
C SER A 170 -22.30 -23.88 7.91
N TYR A 171 -21.74 -23.36 6.82
CA TYR A 171 -21.96 -21.98 6.42
C TYR A 171 -23.22 -21.81 5.56
N TYR A 172 -23.50 -22.78 4.66
CA TYR A 172 -24.59 -22.70 3.72
C TYR A 172 -25.80 -23.55 4.08
N ASP A 173 -25.67 -24.46 5.05
CA ASP A 173 -26.68 -25.49 5.36
C ASP A 173 -27.08 -26.30 4.12
N GLU A 174 -26.12 -26.58 3.25
CA GLU A 174 -26.29 -27.32 2.00
C GLU A 174 -25.11 -28.26 1.76
N ASP A 175 -25.31 -29.31 0.95
CA ASP A 175 -24.23 -30.17 0.49
C ASP A 175 -23.20 -29.39 -0.34
N TRP A 176 -21.96 -29.74 -0.15
CA TRP A 176 -20.85 -29.11 -0.85
C TRP A 176 -20.95 -29.26 -2.37
N GLN A 177 -20.76 -28.15 -3.07
CA GLN A 177 -20.71 -28.09 -4.53
C GLN A 177 -19.28 -27.85 -4.99
N PRO A 178 -18.73 -28.70 -5.90
CA PRO A 178 -17.39 -28.47 -6.41
C PRO A 178 -17.26 -27.11 -7.10
N PRO A 179 -16.27 -26.28 -6.75
CA PRO A 179 -16.17 -24.91 -7.28
C PRO A 179 -16.10 -24.83 -8.81
N HIS A 180 -15.48 -25.81 -9.46
CA HIS A 180 -15.27 -25.82 -10.92
C HIS A 180 -16.51 -26.18 -11.75
N THR A 181 -17.63 -26.57 -11.14
CA THR A 181 -18.81 -27.09 -11.87
C THR A 181 -19.76 -26.00 -12.31
N SER A 182 -19.76 -24.85 -11.66
CA SER A 182 -20.62 -23.73 -11.98
C SER A 182 -20.06 -22.39 -11.48
N VAL A 183 -20.46 -21.30 -12.10
CA VAL A 183 -20.11 -19.94 -11.62
C VAL A 183 -20.63 -19.70 -10.21
N ASP A 184 -21.80 -20.26 -9.85
CA ASP A 184 -22.38 -20.19 -8.50
C ASP A 184 -21.51 -20.92 -7.49
N GLY A 185 -21.06 -22.16 -7.82
CA GLY A 185 -20.16 -22.92 -6.98
C GLY A 185 -18.82 -22.24 -6.76
N GLN A 186 -18.22 -21.66 -7.81
CA GLN A 186 -16.99 -20.89 -7.71
C GLN A 186 -17.13 -19.64 -6.85
N TRP A 187 -18.19 -18.87 -7.05
CA TRP A 187 -18.45 -17.67 -6.27
C TRP A 187 -18.66 -17.97 -4.78
N ARG A 188 -19.51 -18.95 -4.48
CA ARG A 188 -19.80 -19.37 -3.11
C ARG A 188 -18.56 -19.95 -2.41
N ALA A 189 -17.74 -20.71 -3.12
CA ALA A 189 -16.48 -21.20 -2.58
C ALA A 189 -15.55 -20.03 -2.19
N SER A 190 -15.45 -19.03 -3.04
CA SER A 190 -14.62 -17.84 -2.74
C SER A 190 -15.17 -17.02 -1.58
N LYS A 191 -16.49 -16.86 -1.50
CA LYS A 191 -17.17 -16.20 -0.37
C LYS A 191 -16.93 -16.91 0.96
N LEU A 192 -16.95 -18.26 0.96
CA LEU A 192 -16.60 -19.05 2.15
C LEU A 192 -15.12 -18.89 2.52
N LYS A 193 -14.19 -18.97 1.56
CA LYS A 193 -12.74 -18.74 1.78
C LYS A 193 -12.48 -17.39 2.46
N TYR A 194 -13.10 -16.35 1.98
CA TYR A 194 -13.08 -15.01 2.54
C TYR A 194 -13.58 -14.98 4.00
N PHE A 195 -14.70 -15.64 4.28
CA PHE A 195 -15.27 -15.73 5.63
C PHE A 195 -14.37 -16.48 6.60
N LEU A 196 -13.73 -17.57 6.18
CA LEU A 196 -12.94 -18.44 7.08
C LEU A 196 -11.75 -17.68 7.70
N TYR A 197 -10.95 -16.95 6.90
CA TYR A 197 -9.85 -16.15 7.42
C TYR A 197 -10.34 -14.94 8.23
N ARG A 198 -11.42 -14.30 7.82
CA ARG A 198 -12.03 -13.23 8.63
C ARG A 198 -12.40 -13.75 10.02
N ARG A 199 -13.03 -14.92 10.12
CA ARG A 199 -13.40 -15.57 11.39
C ARG A 199 -12.17 -15.89 12.24
N ALA A 200 -11.14 -16.49 11.65
CA ALA A 200 -9.91 -16.85 12.37
C ALA A 200 -9.21 -15.60 12.94
N LEU A 201 -9.03 -14.56 12.14
CA LEU A 201 -8.39 -13.33 12.58
C LEU A 201 -9.23 -12.56 13.61
N GLN A 202 -10.54 -12.58 13.51
CA GLN A 202 -11.43 -12.01 14.53
C GLN A 202 -11.21 -12.66 15.91
N GLN A 203 -10.97 -13.98 15.97
CA GLN A 203 -10.64 -14.69 17.21
C GLN A 203 -9.31 -14.18 17.78
N VAL A 204 -8.28 -14.01 16.95
CA VAL A 204 -6.97 -13.50 17.37
C VAL A 204 -7.07 -12.06 17.86
N PHE A 205 -7.76 -11.19 17.15
CA PHE A 205 -7.96 -9.79 17.57
C PHE A 205 -8.68 -9.70 18.93
N ALA A 206 -9.75 -10.47 19.10
CA ALA A 206 -10.47 -10.54 20.38
C ALA A 206 -9.59 -11.04 21.52
N TYR A 207 -8.71 -12.02 21.23
CA TYR A 207 -7.75 -12.55 22.20
C TYR A 207 -6.76 -11.48 22.67
N VAL A 208 -6.13 -10.75 21.74
CA VAL A 208 -5.18 -9.66 22.06
C VAL A 208 -5.87 -8.53 22.81
N GLN A 209 -7.08 -8.15 22.44
CA GLN A 209 -7.87 -7.17 23.20
C GLN A 209 -8.16 -7.66 24.62
N GLY A 210 -8.50 -8.96 24.79
CA GLY A 210 -8.67 -9.59 26.10
C GLY A 210 -7.39 -9.53 26.94
N TYR A 211 -6.25 -9.82 26.35
CA TYR A 211 -4.94 -9.67 26.97
C TYR A 211 -4.67 -8.23 27.40
N ASN A 212 -4.90 -7.26 26.54
CA ASN A 212 -4.72 -5.83 26.85
C ASN A 212 -5.57 -5.39 28.04
N ARG A 213 -6.84 -5.81 28.10
CA ARG A 213 -7.73 -5.49 29.24
C ARG A 213 -7.23 -6.09 30.55
N ARG A 214 -6.68 -7.31 30.55
CA ARG A 214 -6.19 -7.99 31.76
C ARG A 214 -4.86 -7.42 32.26
N THR A 215 -3.99 -6.98 31.36
CA THR A 215 -2.61 -6.57 31.69
C THR A 215 -2.38 -5.07 31.72
N GLY A 216 -3.34 -4.28 31.22
CA GLY A 216 -3.18 -2.83 31.03
C GLY A 216 -2.26 -2.46 29.85
N ARG A 217 -1.75 -3.43 29.10
CA ARG A 217 -0.91 -3.18 27.91
C ARG A 217 -1.76 -2.69 26.73
N LYS A 218 -1.10 -2.14 25.71
CA LYS A 218 -1.71 -1.63 24.47
C LYS A 218 -1.05 -2.30 23.25
N VAL A 219 -1.04 -3.63 23.23
CA VAL A 219 -0.51 -4.38 22.08
C VAL A 219 -1.49 -4.24 20.92
N ARG A 220 -0.97 -3.97 19.75
CA ARG A 220 -1.72 -3.74 18.51
C ARG A 220 -1.67 -4.96 17.60
N CYS A 221 -2.64 -5.07 16.68
CA CYS A 221 -2.64 -6.10 15.66
C CYS A 221 -2.68 -5.48 14.27
N TYR A 222 -1.76 -5.89 13.42
CA TYR A 222 -1.66 -5.49 12.02
C TYR A 222 -1.75 -6.69 11.11
N VAL A 223 -2.16 -6.46 9.87
CA VAL A 223 -2.25 -7.49 8.84
C VAL A 223 -1.34 -7.11 7.67
N PRO A 224 -0.12 -7.66 7.60
CA PRO A 224 0.65 -7.62 6.36
C PRO A 224 -0.08 -8.40 5.28
N THR A 225 -0.32 -7.76 4.13
CA THR A 225 -1.14 -8.33 3.07
C THR A 225 -0.87 -7.65 1.73
N HIS A 226 -1.07 -8.37 0.65
CA HIS A 226 -1.02 -7.80 -0.70
C HIS A 226 -2.29 -7.01 -1.01
N SER A 227 -2.25 -6.17 -2.04
CA SER A 227 -3.45 -5.49 -2.50
C SER A 227 -4.44 -6.48 -3.15
N LEU A 228 -5.73 -6.14 -3.13
CA LEU A 228 -6.74 -6.93 -3.84
C LEU A 228 -6.43 -7.10 -5.35
N LEU A 229 -5.70 -6.15 -5.96
CA LEU A 229 -5.28 -6.25 -7.36
C LEU A 229 -4.23 -7.36 -7.54
N ASN A 230 -3.25 -7.40 -6.66
CA ASN A 230 -2.23 -8.44 -6.69
C ASN A 230 -2.83 -9.82 -6.39
N TYR A 231 -3.63 -9.95 -5.34
CA TYR A 231 -4.30 -11.20 -5.00
C TYR A 231 -5.22 -11.71 -6.11
N ALA A 232 -5.91 -10.82 -6.81
CA ALA A 232 -6.69 -11.21 -7.97
C ALA A 232 -5.82 -11.78 -9.10
N HIS A 233 -4.61 -11.24 -9.34
CA HIS A 233 -3.65 -11.82 -10.28
C HIS A 233 -3.15 -13.19 -9.83
N TRP A 234 -2.80 -13.34 -8.57
CA TRP A 234 -2.29 -14.59 -8.02
C TRP A 234 -3.37 -15.64 -7.80
N ARG A 235 -4.64 -15.28 -7.99
CA ARG A 235 -5.79 -16.15 -7.74
C ARG A 235 -5.86 -16.59 -6.27
N ILE A 236 -5.78 -15.62 -5.39
CA ILE A 236 -5.92 -15.77 -3.94
C ILE A 236 -7.14 -14.99 -3.48
N VAL A 237 -7.83 -15.50 -2.47
CA VAL A 237 -8.93 -14.84 -1.76
C VAL A 237 -8.46 -14.46 -0.38
N SER A 238 -8.60 -13.17 -0.03
CA SER A 238 -8.26 -12.63 1.28
C SER A 238 -9.37 -11.67 1.77
N PRO A 239 -9.64 -11.59 3.09
CA PRO A 239 -10.76 -10.81 3.62
C PRO A 239 -10.45 -9.31 3.80
N GLU A 240 -9.78 -8.68 2.85
CA GLU A 240 -9.15 -7.35 2.90
C GLU A 240 -9.99 -6.28 3.60
N SER A 241 -11.07 -5.81 2.98
CA SER A 241 -11.85 -4.69 3.51
C SER A 241 -12.64 -5.06 4.77
N SER A 242 -12.98 -6.33 4.94
CA SER A 242 -13.76 -6.77 6.10
C SER A 242 -12.94 -6.76 7.40
N LEU A 243 -11.61 -6.95 7.31
CA LEU A 243 -10.72 -6.88 8.48
C LEU A 243 -10.59 -5.45 9.01
N ALA A 244 -10.58 -4.44 8.14
CA ALA A 244 -10.54 -3.04 8.56
C ALA A 244 -11.72 -2.62 9.45
N ARG A 245 -12.81 -3.39 9.42
CA ARG A 245 -14.02 -3.15 10.20
C ARG A 245 -14.09 -3.93 11.51
N LEU A 246 -13.13 -4.84 11.73
CA LEU A 246 -13.09 -5.62 12.96
C LEU A 246 -12.42 -4.83 14.10
N ASP A 247 -13.03 -4.91 15.27
CA ASP A 247 -12.40 -4.41 16.48
C ASP A 247 -11.10 -5.18 16.75
N GLY A 248 -10.05 -4.45 17.07
CA GLY A 248 -8.72 -5.02 17.32
C GLY A 248 -7.84 -5.18 16.09
N CYS A 249 -8.34 -4.89 14.88
CA CYS A 249 -7.48 -4.64 13.74
C CYS A 249 -7.01 -3.19 13.78
N ASP A 250 -5.72 -2.96 13.97
CA ASP A 250 -5.14 -1.60 14.06
C ASP A 250 -4.64 -1.09 12.70
N GLY A 251 -4.48 -1.97 11.71
CA GLY A 251 -4.09 -1.58 10.36
C GLY A 251 -3.39 -2.67 9.58
N TYR A 252 -2.59 -2.24 8.59
CA TYR A 252 -1.99 -3.11 7.58
C TYR A 252 -0.52 -2.78 7.31
N ILE A 253 0.20 -3.76 6.77
CA ILE A 253 1.35 -3.51 5.90
C ILE A 253 0.93 -3.85 4.48
N ALA A 254 1.02 -2.89 3.58
CA ALA A 254 0.75 -3.08 2.16
C ALA A 254 1.98 -3.69 1.50
N GLN A 255 1.94 -5.00 1.29
CA GLN A 255 3.03 -5.77 0.68
C GLN A 255 3.04 -5.59 -0.84
N VAL A 256 3.32 -4.36 -1.29
CA VAL A 256 3.50 -4.05 -2.71
C VAL A 256 4.98 -4.11 -3.02
N TRP A 257 5.46 -5.30 -3.32
CA TRP A 257 6.88 -5.46 -3.67
C TRP A 257 7.16 -5.06 -5.11
N THR A 258 8.42 -4.87 -5.40
CA THR A 258 8.87 -4.64 -6.77
C THR A 258 8.40 -5.78 -7.70
N GLY A 259 8.55 -7.03 -7.29
CA GLY A 259 8.14 -8.20 -8.08
C GLY A 259 6.63 -8.29 -8.36
N THR A 260 5.75 -7.99 -7.37
CA THR A 260 4.30 -8.00 -7.60
C THR A 260 3.87 -6.95 -8.61
N SER A 261 4.48 -5.77 -8.54
CA SER A 261 4.19 -4.64 -9.43
C SER A 261 4.67 -4.87 -10.87
N ARG A 262 5.51 -5.87 -11.11
CA ARG A 262 5.96 -6.28 -12.45
C ARG A 262 4.97 -7.15 -13.19
N THR A 263 3.90 -7.60 -12.56
CA THR A 263 2.87 -8.42 -13.23
C THR A 263 2.35 -7.68 -14.47
N PRO A 264 2.45 -8.29 -15.69
CA PRO A 264 2.03 -7.64 -16.91
C PRO A 264 0.54 -7.33 -16.92
N ASN A 265 0.17 -6.16 -17.37
CA ASN A 265 -1.21 -5.75 -17.60
C ASN A 265 -1.46 -5.32 -19.05
N LEU A 266 -2.73 -5.32 -19.44
CA LEU A 266 -3.15 -5.03 -20.80
C LEU A 266 -3.61 -3.58 -20.94
N TYR A 267 -3.00 -2.84 -21.86
CA TYR A 267 -3.37 -1.46 -22.18
C TYR A 267 -3.16 -1.20 -23.69
N ARG A 268 -4.19 -0.70 -24.37
CA ARG A 268 -4.19 -0.39 -25.81
C ARG A 268 -3.74 -1.57 -26.68
N GLY A 269 -4.15 -2.79 -26.29
CA GLY A 269 -3.82 -4.03 -26.99
C GLY A 269 -2.45 -4.61 -26.68
N GLU A 270 -1.62 -3.94 -25.89
CA GLU A 270 -0.28 -4.40 -25.52
C GLU A 270 -0.22 -4.93 -24.10
N LEU A 271 0.23 -6.18 -23.95
CA LEU A 271 0.51 -6.82 -22.68
C LEU A 271 1.98 -6.58 -22.32
N ARG A 272 2.24 -5.86 -21.24
CA ARG A 272 3.62 -5.58 -20.78
C ARG A 272 3.68 -5.22 -19.30
N GLU A 273 4.88 -5.33 -18.73
CA GLU A 273 5.17 -4.80 -17.39
C GLU A 273 5.04 -3.28 -17.39
N ARG A 274 4.25 -2.79 -16.43
CA ARG A 274 4.07 -1.35 -16.14
C ARG A 274 4.23 -1.14 -14.65
N THR A 275 5.45 -1.42 -14.16
CA THR A 275 5.79 -1.47 -12.73
C THR A 275 5.30 -0.24 -11.98
N PHE A 276 5.53 0.97 -12.51
CA PHE A 276 5.12 2.21 -11.85
C PHE A 276 3.59 2.32 -11.74
N GLU A 277 2.86 2.08 -12.82
CA GLU A 277 1.40 2.24 -12.84
C GLU A 277 0.71 1.16 -12.01
N THR A 278 1.22 -0.07 -12.05
CA THR A 278 0.72 -1.17 -11.22
C THR A 278 0.93 -0.85 -9.75
N ALA A 279 2.16 -0.48 -9.34
CA ALA A 279 2.46 -0.06 -7.98
C ALA A 279 1.60 1.14 -7.53
N PHE A 280 1.42 2.14 -8.39
CA PHE A 280 0.59 3.31 -8.08
C PHE A 280 -0.85 2.92 -7.74
N LEU A 281 -1.42 2.00 -8.48
CA LEU A 281 -2.79 1.52 -8.25
C LEU A 281 -2.86 0.58 -7.04
N GLU A 282 -1.88 -0.29 -6.82
CA GLU A 282 -1.83 -1.18 -5.66
C GLU A 282 -1.68 -0.40 -4.35
N TYR A 283 -0.71 0.52 -4.25
CA TYR A 283 -0.57 1.40 -3.08
C TYR A 283 -1.80 2.30 -2.89
N GLY A 284 -2.37 2.79 -3.99
CA GLY A 284 -3.61 3.57 -3.96
C GLY A 284 -4.80 2.76 -3.44
N ALA A 285 -4.92 1.47 -3.77
CA ALA A 285 -5.93 0.58 -3.23
C ALA A 285 -5.79 0.42 -1.72
N MET A 286 -4.56 0.19 -1.23
CA MET A 286 -4.30 0.06 0.20
C MET A 286 -4.52 1.36 0.99
N GLN A 287 -4.16 2.52 0.41
CA GLN A 287 -4.51 3.82 1.00
C GLN A 287 -6.04 3.96 1.15
N ASN A 288 -6.80 3.61 0.12
CA ASN A 288 -8.25 3.76 0.15
C ASN A 288 -8.96 2.64 0.91
N LEU A 289 -8.32 1.48 1.11
CA LEU A 289 -8.79 0.45 2.03
C LEU A 289 -8.94 0.98 3.47
N VAL A 290 -7.95 1.76 3.94
CA VAL A 290 -7.94 2.31 5.30
C VAL A 290 -8.56 3.70 5.42
N ARG A 291 -8.87 4.35 4.30
CA ARG A 291 -9.45 5.69 4.27
C ARG A 291 -10.69 5.78 5.16
N SER A 292 -10.76 6.77 6.02
CA SER A 292 -11.86 7.03 6.97
C SER A 292 -12.11 5.93 8.00
N THR A 293 -11.25 4.92 8.10
CA THR A 293 -11.37 3.83 9.09
C THR A 293 -10.61 4.10 10.39
N GLY A 294 -9.70 5.06 10.40
CA GLY A 294 -8.75 5.29 11.50
C GLY A 294 -7.64 4.24 11.61
N ARG A 295 -7.54 3.32 10.63
CA ARG A 295 -6.50 2.28 10.62
C ARG A 295 -5.21 2.82 10.02
N ARG A 296 -4.05 2.34 10.56
CA ARG A 296 -2.73 2.67 10.04
C ARG A 296 -2.41 1.76 8.84
N VAL A 297 -1.62 2.27 7.90
CA VAL A 297 -0.96 1.45 6.90
C VAL A 297 0.50 1.85 6.78
N TRP A 298 1.39 0.84 6.72
CA TRP A 298 2.75 0.99 6.22
C TRP A 298 2.80 0.53 4.77
N TYR A 299 3.64 1.17 3.97
CA TYR A 299 3.99 0.70 2.65
C TYR A 299 5.28 -0.10 2.71
N LEU A 300 5.22 -1.36 2.34
CA LEU A 300 6.43 -2.16 2.16
C LEU A 300 7.18 -1.66 0.94
N ASN A 301 8.48 -1.51 1.08
CA ASN A 301 9.37 -1.01 0.05
C ASN A 301 10.62 -1.89 -0.04
N ASP A 302 10.55 -2.93 -0.86
CA ASP A 302 11.58 -3.96 -0.99
C ASP A 302 12.57 -3.60 -2.12
N PRO A 303 13.85 -3.35 -1.80
CA PRO A 303 14.89 -3.05 -2.79
C PRO A 303 15.39 -4.29 -3.55
N VAL A 304 14.95 -5.48 -3.17
CA VAL A 304 15.28 -6.76 -3.83
C VAL A 304 14.02 -7.58 -3.91
N GLU A 305 13.60 -7.94 -5.11
CA GLU A 305 12.43 -8.79 -5.30
C GLU A 305 12.71 -10.28 -5.03
N ASP A 306 11.66 -11.08 -4.93
CA ASP A 306 11.78 -12.52 -4.67
C ASP A 306 12.30 -13.32 -5.85
N ASP A 307 12.25 -12.79 -7.08
CA ASP A 307 12.93 -13.41 -8.21
C ASP A 307 14.45 -13.16 -8.10
N PRO A 308 15.24 -14.17 -7.73
CA PRO A 308 16.68 -14.01 -7.50
C PRO A 308 17.50 -13.92 -8.80
N ASN A 309 16.86 -13.81 -9.94
CA ASN A 309 17.50 -13.90 -11.26
C ASN A 309 17.87 -12.54 -11.85
N HIS A 310 17.36 -11.46 -11.27
CA HIS A 310 17.68 -10.11 -11.69
C HIS A 310 18.98 -9.60 -11.05
N ASP A 311 19.64 -8.65 -11.69
CA ASP A 311 20.82 -7.98 -11.17
C ASP A 311 20.44 -6.73 -10.35
N TRP A 312 21.46 -6.08 -9.76
CA TRP A 312 21.28 -4.92 -8.92
C TRP A 312 20.76 -3.67 -9.66
N GLU A 313 21.05 -3.53 -10.95
CA GLU A 313 20.55 -2.38 -11.72
C GLU A 313 19.06 -2.56 -12.03
N ASP A 314 18.64 -3.77 -12.36
CA ASP A 314 17.22 -4.09 -12.56
C ASP A 314 16.44 -3.87 -11.26
N TYR A 315 16.93 -4.39 -10.13
CA TYR A 315 16.30 -4.17 -8.82
C TYR A 315 16.18 -2.69 -8.48
N ARG A 316 17.26 -1.92 -8.66
CA ARG A 316 17.27 -0.50 -8.38
C ARG A 316 16.23 0.27 -9.19
N VAL A 317 16.21 0.09 -10.52
CA VAL A 317 15.28 0.80 -11.42
C VAL A 317 13.82 0.50 -11.06
N ASN A 318 13.50 -0.76 -10.77
CA ASN A 318 12.16 -1.16 -10.39
C ASN A 318 11.79 -0.68 -8.98
N TRP A 319 12.74 -0.72 -8.03
CA TRP A 319 12.54 -0.17 -6.69
C TRP A 319 12.30 1.34 -6.71
N GLU A 320 13.07 2.13 -7.46
CA GLU A 320 12.81 3.56 -7.63
C GLU A 320 11.40 3.82 -8.19
N SER A 321 10.94 2.97 -9.12
CA SER A 321 9.61 3.08 -9.72
C SER A 321 8.50 2.82 -8.69
N THR A 322 8.61 1.74 -7.90
CA THR A 322 7.63 1.40 -6.86
C THR A 322 7.65 2.41 -5.71
N LEU A 323 8.83 2.87 -5.31
CA LEU A 323 8.97 3.90 -4.27
C LEU A 323 8.28 5.21 -4.69
N VAL A 324 8.56 5.72 -5.89
CA VAL A 324 7.93 6.96 -6.38
C VAL A 324 6.41 6.79 -6.47
N ALA A 325 5.92 5.62 -6.89
CA ALA A 325 4.49 5.31 -6.90
C ALA A 325 3.86 5.39 -5.50
N SER A 326 4.55 4.86 -4.48
CA SER A 326 4.11 4.92 -3.08
C SER A 326 4.12 6.36 -2.53
N LEU A 327 5.18 7.12 -2.82
CA LEU A 327 5.33 8.51 -2.40
C LEU A 327 4.27 9.44 -3.00
N LEU A 328 3.73 9.09 -4.16
CA LEU A 328 2.59 9.77 -4.80
C LEU A 328 1.24 9.41 -4.14
N GLN A 329 1.22 8.63 -3.06
CA GLN A 329 0.06 8.38 -2.19
C GLN A 329 0.21 9.21 -0.90
N PRO A 330 -0.16 10.51 -0.88
CA PRO A 330 0.29 11.46 0.14
C PRO A 330 -0.32 11.25 1.52
N GLN A 331 -1.29 10.37 1.68
CA GLN A 331 -1.96 10.11 2.94
C GLN A 331 -1.28 9.03 3.77
N VAL A 332 -0.28 8.36 3.20
CA VAL A 332 0.55 7.37 3.88
C VAL A 332 1.97 7.91 4.04
N TRP A 333 2.53 7.76 5.22
CA TRP A 333 3.89 8.20 5.58
C TRP A 333 4.61 7.20 6.50
N ASN A 334 4.08 5.99 6.63
CA ASN A 334 4.70 4.90 7.35
C ASN A 334 5.23 3.88 6.32
N TYR A 335 6.44 3.40 6.54
CA TYR A 335 7.13 2.53 5.58
C TYR A 335 7.76 1.32 6.29
N GLU A 336 7.56 0.15 5.72
CA GLU A 336 8.44 -0.98 5.93
C GLU A 336 9.56 -0.89 4.90
N VAL A 337 10.79 -0.70 5.37
CA VAL A 337 11.96 -0.45 4.53
C VAL A 337 12.87 -1.67 4.51
N ALA A 338 13.38 -2.04 3.34
CA ALA A 338 14.35 -3.13 3.17
C ALA A 338 14.01 -4.37 4.02
N PRO A 339 12.85 -5.03 3.83
CA PRO A 339 12.54 -6.26 4.52
C PRO A 339 13.65 -7.28 4.29
N TRP A 340 14.01 -8.02 5.36
CA TRP A 340 15.14 -8.93 5.36
C TRP A 340 16.48 -8.23 5.01
N PRO A 341 16.96 -7.28 5.83
CA PRO A 341 18.11 -6.43 5.49
C PRO A 341 19.38 -7.22 5.14
N GLU A 342 19.54 -8.39 5.71
CA GLU A 342 20.66 -9.30 5.37
C GLU A 342 20.59 -9.75 3.91
N ARG A 343 19.38 -9.92 3.33
CA ARG A 343 19.18 -10.22 1.91
C ARG A 343 19.68 -9.06 1.04
N VAL A 344 19.52 -7.83 1.50
CA VAL A 344 19.94 -6.61 0.80
C VAL A 344 21.44 -6.36 0.97
N PHE A 345 21.91 -6.21 2.20
CA PHE A 345 23.27 -5.72 2.48
C PHE A 345 24.34 -6.82 2.52
N ALA A 346 23.95 -8.09 2.70
CA ALA A 346 24.89 -9.23 2.64
C ALA A 346 24.57 -10.21 1.47
N GLY A 347 23.48 -10.00 0.75
CA GLY A 347 23.07 -10.81 -0.40
C GLY A 347 23.97 -10.63 -1.61
N LYS A 348 23.98 -11.64 -2.50
CA LYS A 348 24.70 -11.60 -3.79
C LYS A 348 23.76 -12.01 -4.92
N TYR A 349 23.68 -11.18 -5.95
CA TYR A 349 22.75 -11.36 -7.08
C TYR A 349 23.48 -11.27 -8.42
N PRO A 350 22.94 -11.87 -9.51
CA PRO A 350 21.77 -12.77 -9.52
C PRO A 350 22.05 -14.10 -8.80
N ARG A 351 21.04 -14.78 -8.25
CA ARG A 351 21.23 -16.06 -7.53
C ARG A 351 21.28 -17.26 -8.46
N ARG A 352 20.66 -17.20 -9.63
CA ARG A 352 20.59 -18.32 -10.58
C ARG A 352 21.96 -18.58 -11.20
N ALA A 353 22.38 -19.84 -11.23
CA ALA A 353 23.57 -20.26 -11.93
C ALA A 353 23.45 -19.93 -13.43
N GLY A 354 24.49 -19.28 -14.00
CA GLY A 354 24.50 -18.89 -15.44
C GLY A 354 23.85 -17.55 -15.76
N ALA A 355 23.22 -16.85 -14.81
CA ALA A 355 22.62 -15.53 -15.03
C ALA A 355 23.61 -14.35 -14.89
N GLY A 356 24.91 -14.62 -14.74
CA GLY A 356 25.96 -13.62 -14.59
C GLY A 356 26.80 -13.82 -13.32
N GLN A 357 27.81 -12.93 -13.12
CA GLN A 357 28.64 -12.96 -11.93
C GLN A 357 27.85 -12.44 -10.72
N ARG A 358 27.76 -13.24 -9.66
CA ARG A 358 27.11 -12.87 -8.40
C ARG A 358 27.91 -11.79 -7.67
N GLN A 359 27.28 -10.65 -7.44
CA GLN A 359 27.89 -9.50 -6.78
C GLN A 359 27.08 -9.08 -5.55
N GLY A 360 27.76 -8.56 -4.53
CA GLY A 360 27.13 -7.86 -3.42
C GLY A 360 26.54 -6.53 -3.88
N ILE A 361 25.78 -5.89 -2.99
CA ILE A 361 25.17 -4.59 -3.29
C ILE A 361 26.23 -3.56 -3.73
N PRO A 362 26.03 -2.85 -4.85
CA PRO A 362 26.91 -1.76 -5.24
C PRO A 362 26.96 -0.67 -4.16
N PRO A 363 28.15 -0.14 -3.82
CA PRO A 363 28.28 0.90 -2.79
C PRO A 363 27.36 2.12 -3.04
N ALA A 364 27.21 2.52 -4.30
CA ALA A 364 26.32 3.60 -4.70
C ALA A 364 24.84 3.31 -4.34
N TYR A 365 24.38 2.08 -4.59
CA TYR A 365 23.01 1.69 -4.28
C TYR A 365 22.79 1.56 -2.77
N ALA A 366 23.77 1.08 -2.02
CA ALA A 366 23.70 1.05 -0.55
C ALA A 366 23.58 2.46 0.05
N THR A 367 24.30 3.45 -0.51
CA THR A 367 24.18 4.86 -0.12
C THR A 367 22.79 5.42 -0.44
N GLU A 368 22.28 5.17 -1.64
CA GLU A 368 20.95 5.59 -2.10
C GLU A 368 19.85 5.05 -1.17
N LEU A 369 19.85 3.74 -0.91
CA LEU A 369 18.88 3.11 -0.01
C LEU A 369 18.84 3.77 1.36
N GLN A 370 20.00 3.95 2.00
CA GLN A 370 20.06 4.56 3.33
C GLN A 370 19.64 6.03 3.33
N THR A 371 20.02 6.79 2.28
CA THR A 371 19.56 8.18 2.11
C THR A 371 18.05 8.26 2.04
N VAL A 372 17.44 7.42 1.22
CA VAL A 372 15.99 7.38 1.06
C VAL A 372 15.30 6.94 2.35
N MET A 373 15.76 5.85 3.00
CA MET A 373 15.20 5.36 4.26
C MET A 373 15.17 6.44 5.35
N ASN A 374 16.24 7.25 5.43
CA ASN A 374 16.27 8.36 6.38
C ASN A 374 15.32 9.50 6.00
N ALA A 375 15.18 9.81 4.71
CA ALA A 375 14.21 10.81 4.24
C ALA A 375 12.76 10.40 4.50
N LEU A 376 12.44 9.09 4.46
CA LEU A 376 11.09 8.58 4.74
C LEU A 376 10.60 8.92 6.16
N ASN A 377 11.49 9.12 7.13
CA ASN A 377 11.10 9.56 8.47
C ASN A 377 10.48 10.97 8.52
N ASP A 378 10.68 11.77 7.46
CA ASP A 378 10.23 13.17 7.40
C ASP A 378 9.04 13.39 6.45
N LEU A 379 8.36 12.34 6.00
CA LEU A 379 7.30 12.42 5.00
C LEU A 379 5.90 12.72 5.53
N ASN A 380 5.68 12.93 6.80
CA ASN A 380 4.38 13.26 7.39
C ASN A 380 3.92 14.71 7.11
N GLN A 381 4.29 15.25 5.99
CA GLN A 381 3.95 16.60 5.56
C GLN A 381 2.43 16.75 5.34
N SER A 382 1.78 17.60 6.12
CA SER A 382 0.32 17.82 6.05
C SER A 382 -0.10 18.59 4.80
N ARG A 383 0.79 19.45 4.29
CA ARG A 383 0.53 20.24 3.08
C ARG A 383 1.12 19.55 1.87
N THR A 384 0.25 19.28 0.89
CA THR A 384 0.62 18.68 -0.39
C THR A 384 0.08 19.49 -1.55
N GLU A 385 0.89 19.63 -2.61
CA GLU A 385 0.52 20.36 -3.82
C GLU A 385 0.81 19.51 -5.04
N TRP A 386 -0.24 19.26 -5.84
CA TRP A 386 -0.12 18.48 -7.08
C TRP A 386 0.08 19.38 -8.29
N ASP A 387 1.04 19.05 -9.13
CA ASP A 387 1.11 19.47 -10.54
C ASP A 387 0.96 18.21 -11.41
N CYS A 388 -0.21 18.05 -11.98
CA CYS A 388 -0.63 16.87 -12.74
C CYS A 388 -1.88 17.17 -13.57
N GLY A 389 -2.50 16.17 -14.15
CA GLY A 389 -3.83 16.24 -14.75
C GLY A 389 -4.95 16.48 -13.74
N SER A 390 -6.19 16.35 -14.17
CA SER A 390 -7.38 16.54 -13.33
C SER A 390 -7.37 15.61 -12.12
N ARG A 391 -7.93 16.09 -10.99
CA ARG A 391 -7.97 15.35 -9.73
C ARG A 391 -9.40 15.06 -9.29
N GLY A 392 -9.55 14.13 -8.34
CA GLY A 392 -10.86 13.76 -7.80
C GLY A 392 -11.57 12.72 -8.66
N LEU A 393 -10.82 11.91 -9.41
CA LEU A 393 -11.33 10.76 -10.15
C LEU A 393 -10.94 9.46 -9.43
N GLY A 394 -11.87 8.50 -9.39
CA GLY A 394 -11.64 7.18 -8.81
C GLY A 394 -12.23 6.06 -9.65
N VAL A 395 -11.67 4.86 -9.51
CA VAL A 395 -12.21 3.60 -10.05
C VAL A 395 -12.68 2.74 -8.87
N LEU A 396 -13.95 2.37 -8.88
CA LEU A 396 -14.53 1.53 -7.83
C LEU A 396 -14.05 0.08 -7.97
N VAL A 397 -13.54 -0.47 -6.87
CA VAL A 397 -13.06 -1.85 -6.76
C VAL A 397 -13.71 -2.55 -5.56
N SER A 398 -13.89 -3.86 -5.63
CA SER A 398 -14.47 -4.70 -4.58
C SER A 398 -13.56 -5.87 -4.27
N ASP A 399 -13.55 -6.33 -3.01
CA ASP A 399 -12.84 -7.56 -2.63
C ASP A 399 -13.27 -8.78 -3.46
N SER A 400 -14.49 -8.76 -3.98
CA SER A 400 -14.99 -9.81 -4.87
C SER A 400 -14.27 -9.90 -6.23
N LEU A 401 -13.39 -8.95 -6.56
CA LEU A 401 -12.46 -9.08 -7.69
C LEU A 401 -11.62 -10.36 -7.58
N MET A 402 -11.33 -10.80 -6.35
CA MET A 402 -10.64 -12.05 -6.06
C MET A 402 -11.54 -13.30 -6.25
N PHE A 403 -12.87 -13.15 -6.31
CA PHE A 403 -13.79 -14.29 -6.30
C PHE A 403 -13.98 -14.95 -7.67
N GLN A 404 -13.84 -14.19 -8.74
CA GLN A 404 -14.11 -14.63 -10.11
C GLN A 404 -12.82 -15.08 -10.83
N ARG A 405 -11.90 -15.76 -10.13
CA ARG A 405 -10.56 -16.09 -10.65
C ARG A 405 -10.37 -17.57 -10.99
N GLY A 406 -11.40 -18.38 -10.80
CA GLY A 406 -11.37 -19.84 -11.05
C GLY A 406 -12.35 -20.30 -12.11
N GLU A 407 -12.26 -21.60 -12.45
CA GLU A 407 -13.21 -22.25 -13.34
C GLU A 407 -14.64 -22.27 -12.74
N PRO A 408 -15.69 -22.37 -13.60
CA PRO A 408 -15.61 -22.61 -15.04
C PRO A 408 -15.44 -21.35 -15.90
N SER A 409 -15.57 -20.16 -15.32
CA SER A 409 -15.56 -18.90 -16.07
C SER A 409 -14.67 -17.86 -15.38
N PRO A 410 -13.33 -18.02 -15.40
CA PRO A 410 -12.43 -17.05 -14.78
C PRO A 410 -12.56 -15.69 -15.47
N SER A 411 -12.53 -14.63 -14.66
CA SER A 411 -12.38 -13.28 -15.17
C SER A 411 -11.04 -13.10 -15.91
N ASP A 412 -10.96 -12.06 -16.73
CA ASP A 412 -9.76 -11.77 -17.53
C ASP A 412 -8.48 -11.85 -16.70
N ALA A 413 -7.51 -12.62 -17.20
CA ALA A 413 -6.25 -12.91 -16.50
C ALA A 413 -5.44 -11.66 -16.17
N HIS A 414 -5.57 -10.62 -17.00
CA HIS A 414 -4.79 -9.37 -16.89
C HIS A 414 -5.54 -8.25 -16.19
N LEU A 415 -6.66 -8.55 -15.53
CA LEU A 415 -7.52 -7.58 -14.83
C LEU A 415 -7.91 -6.36 -15.68
N GLY A 416 -8.14 -6.58 -16.97
CA GLY A 416 -8.53 -5.53 -17.92
C GLY A 416 -9.81 -4.79 -17.52
N GLN A 417 -10.67 -5.40 -16.70
CA GLN A 417 -11.85 -4.74 -16.11
C GLN A 417 -11.48 -3.61 -15.15
N VAL A 418 -10.33 -3.65 -14.49
CA VAL A 418 -9.83 -2.57 -13.62
C VAL A 418 -8.82 -1.71 -14.37
N TYR A 419 -7.79 -2.34 -14.95
CA TYR A 419 -6.75 -1.61 -15.68
C TYR A 419 -7.29 -0.89 -16.92
N GLY A 420 -8.30 -1.43 -17.59
CA GLY A 420 -9.00 -0.77 -18.71
C GLY A 420 -9.76 0.50 -18.32
N LEU A 421 -10.07 0.70 -17.03
CA LEU A 421 -10.65 1.94 -16.50
C LEU A 421 -9.59 2.89 -15.95
N ALA A 422 -8.57 2.35 -15.28
CA ALA A 422 -7.60 3.15 -14.56
C ALA A 422 -6.45 3.66 -15.44
N LEU A 423 -5.85 2.80 -16.29
CA LEU A 423 -4.70 3.18 -17.13
C LEU A 423 -5.01 4.29 -18.15
N PRO A 424 -6.19 4.33 -18.79
CA PRO A 424 -6.56 5.45 -19.68
C PRO A 424 -6.42 6.82 -19.03
N LEU A 425 -6.69 6.92 -17.73
CA LEU A 425 -6.60 8.15 -16.95
C LEU A 425 -5.17 8.37 -16.43
N LEU A 426 -4.57 7.34 -15.82
CA LEU A 426 -3.24 7.44 -15.22
C LEU A 426 -2.18 7.79 -16.27
N LYS A 427 -2.23 7.18 -17.46
CA LYS A 427 -1.33 7.48 -18.59
C LYS A 427 -1.50 8.91 -19.15
N ARG A 428 -2.56 9.62 -18.75
CA ARG A 428 -2.78 11.06 -19.02
C ARG A 428 -2.46 11.96 -17.83
N GLY A 429 -1.66 11.45 -16.87
CA GLY A 429 -1.24 12.23 -15.71
C GLY A 429 -2.39 12.54 -14.74
N ILE A 430 -3.48 11.79 -14.78
CA ILE A 430 -4.61 11.90 -13.86
C ILE A 430 -4.38 10.90 -12.75
N PRO A 431 -4.12 11.34 -11.49
CA PRO A 431 -3.87 10.45 -10.37
C PRO A 431 -5.18 9.79 -9.91
N VAL A 432 -5.65 8.82 -10.70
CA VAL A 432 -6.87 8.06 -10.42
C VAL A 432 -6.66 7.15 -9.22
N ALA A 433 -7.64 7.12 -8.31
CA ALA A 433 -7.58 6.31 -7.10
C ALA A 433 -8.49 5.07 -7.22
N PRO A 434 -8.01 3.86 -6.89
CA PRO A 434 -8.89 2.73 -6.58
C PRO A 434 -9.72 3.05 -5.34
N VAL A 435 -11.04 2.89 -5.41
CA VAL A 435 -11.99 3.26 -4.34
C VAL A 435 -12.77 2.01 -3.91
N GLN A 436 -12.62 1.62 -2.65
CA GLN A 436 -13.20 0.39 -2.10
C GLN A 436 -14.72 0.48 -2.00
N LEU A 437 -15.45 -0.37 -2.73
CA LEU A 437 -16.92 -0.42 -2.72
C LEU A 437 -17.47 -0.68 -1.31
N GLU A 438 -16.87 -1.61 -0.59
CA GLU A 438 -17.30 -2.00 0.75
C GLU A 438 -17.23 -0.84 1.76
N ASN A 439 -16.43 0.19 1.49
CA ASN A 439 -16.23 1.34 2.38
C ASN A 439 -17.16 2.52 2.10
N LEU A 440 -18.00 2.46 1.06
CA LEU A 440 -18.85 3.59 0.64
C LEU A 440 -19.80 4.11 1.74
N GLY A 441 -20.22 3.25 2.66
CA GLY A 441 -21.04 3.62 3.82
C GLY A 441 -20.28 4.33 4.96
N ILE A 442 -18.95 4.39 4.91
CA ILE A 442 -18.16 5.07 5.93
C ILE A 442 -18.27 6.59 5.72
N ARG A 443 -18.50 7.30 6.81
CA ARG A 443 -18.63 8.77 6.79
C ARG A 443 -17.41 9.41 6.13
N ASP A 444 -17.65 10.38 5.26
CA ASP A 444 -16.64 11.17 4.55
C ASP A 444 -15.68 10.36 3.63
N TYR A 445 -15.98 9.07 3.42
CA TYR A 445 -15.14 8.21 2.59
C TYR A 445 -15.00 8.74 1.15
N LEU A 446 -16.08 9.23 0.56
CA LEU A 446 -16.08 9.80 -0.80
C LEU A 446 -15.72 11.30 -0.85
N ALA A 447 -15.31 11.90 0.27
CA ALA A 447 -14.92 13.31 0.28
C ALA A 447 -13.76 13.58 -0.70
N GLY A 448 -13.90 14.60 -1.55
CA GLY A 448 -12.89 14.97 -2.56
C GLY A 448 -13.06 14.28 -3.93
N PHE A 449 -13.80 13.18 -4.03
CA PHE A 449 -14.14 12.61 -5.34
C PHE A 449 -15.24 13.42 -6.03
N LYS A 450 -15.11 13.56 -7.35
CA LYS A 450 -16.06 14.25 -8.24
C LYS A 450 -16.60 13.33 -9.32
N VAL A 451 -15.76 12.39 -9.78
CA VAL A 451 -16.08 11.41 -10.82
C VAL A 451 -15.65 10.04 -10.32
N LEU A 452 -16.54 9.06 -10.38
CA LEU A 452 -16.25 7.66 -10.12
C LEU A 452 -16.56 6.82 -11.36
N LEU A 453 -15.68 5.89 -11.66
CA LEU A 453 -15.86 4.88 -12.71
C LEU A 453 -16.19 3.56 -12.06
N LEU A 454 -17.18 2.84 -12.59
CA LEU A 454 -17.68 1.57 -12.07
C LEU A 454 -17.83 0.55 -13.19
N THR A 455 -17.46 -0.67 -12.91
CA THR A 455 -17.91 -1.87 -13.65
C THR A 455 -18.26 -2.98 -12.68
N TYR A 456 -19.20 -3.81 -13.05
CA TYR A 456 -19.46 -5.09 -12.36
C TYR A 456 -18.92 -6.29 -13.13
N HIS A 457 -18.18 -6.06 -14.20
CA HIS A 457 -17.35 -7.11 -14.80
C HIS A 457 -16.19 -7.49 -13.85
N GLY A 458 -16.05 -8.79 -13.62
CA GLY A 458 -14.97 -9.34 -12.81
C GLY A 458 -15.09 -9.12 -11.31
N GLN A 459 -16.08 -8.37 -10.87
CA GLN A 459 -16.39 -8.08 -9.46
C GLN A 459 -17.89 -7.84 -9.26
N LYS A 460 -18.36 -8.03 -8.04
CA LYS A 460 -19.75 -7.74 -7.63
C LYS A 460 -19.75 -7.13 -6.23
N PRO A 461 -20.71 -6.28 -5.87
CA PRO A 461 -20.83 -5.80 -4.50
C PRO A 461 -21.24 -6.93 -3.56
N LEU A 462 -20.49 -7.10 -2.46
CA LEU A 462 -20.72 -8.18 -1.49
C LEU A 462 -21.99 -8.00 -0.67
N SER A 463 -22.53 -6.77 -0.59
CA SER A 463 -23.74 -6.40 0.13
C SER A 463 -24.52 -5.36 -0.66
N PRO A 464 -25.87 -5.35 -0.58
CA PRO A 464 -26.70 -4.27 -1.12
C PRO A 464 -26.39 -2.91 -0.47
N ASP A 465 -25.81 -2.89 0.72
CA ASP A 465 -25.57 -1.69 1.52
C ASP A 465 -24.62 -0.68 0.87
N VAL A 466 -23.92 -1.09 -0.19
CA VAL A 466 -23.01 -0.20 -0.92
C VAL A 466 -23.75 0.72 -1.91
N HIS A 467 -24.91 0.33 -2.38
CA HIS A 467 -25.67 1.08 -3.39
C HIS A 467 -26.35 2.36 -2.84
N PRO A 468 -27.01 2.35 -1.66
CA PRO A 468 -27.61 3.57 -1.12
C PRO A 468 -26.61 4.72 -0.96
N PRO A 469 -25.43 4.56 -0.32
CA PRO A 469 -24.46 5.66 -0.21
C PRO A 469 -23.90 6.11 -1.57
N LEU A 470 -23.73 5.20 -2.54
CA LEU A 470 -23.31 5.56 -3.89
C LEU A 470 -24.41 6.37 -4.62
N ALA A 471 -25.65 5.91 -4.57
CA ALA A 471 -26.79 6.60 -5.17
C ALA A 471 -26.97 8.00 -4.53
N ASP A 472 -26.87 8.10 -3.23
CA ASP A 472 -26.94 9.38 -2.51
C ASP A 472 -25.79 10.33 -2.89
N TRP A 473 -24.57 9.80 -3.04
CA TRP A 473 -23.43 10.60 -3.49
C TRP A 473 -23.66 11.16 -4.90
N VAL A 474 -24.19 10.34 -5.83
CA VAL A 474 -24.59 10.81 -7.16
C VAL A 474 -25.68 11.87 -7.06
N LYS A 475 -26.79 11.57 -6.35
CA LYS A 475 -27.92 12.50 -6.21
C LYS A 475 -27.54 13.85 -5.60
N ARG A 476 -26.53 13.88 -4.71
CA ARG A 476 -25.97 15.12 -4.16
C ARG A 476 -25.03 15.84 -5.11
N GLY A 477 -24.71 15.26 -6.23
CA GLY A 477 -23.97 15.92 -7.29
C GLY A 477 -22.69 15.22 -7.74
N GLY A 478 -22.46 13.95 -7.40
CA GLY A 478 -21.38 13.14 -7.98
C GLY A 478 -21.64 12.83 -9.45
N ALA A 479 -20.59 12.48 -10.20
CA ALA A 479 -20.71 11.94 -11.54
C ALA A 479 -20.24 10.47 -11.55
N LEU A 480 -21.11 9.56 -11.98
CA LEU A 480 -20.83 8.14 -12.07
C LEU A 480 -20.74 7.72 -13.54
N VAL A 481 -19.61 7.14 -13.92
CA VAL A 481 -19.42 6.51 -15.24
C VAL A 481 -19.50 4.99 -15.04
N VAL A 482 -20.54 4.36 -15.56
CA VAL A 482 -20.69 2.91 -15.56
C VAL A 482 -20.20 2.37 -16.90
N VAL A 483 -19.22 1.49 -16.89
CA VAL A 483 -18.66 0.84 -18.08
C VAL A 483 -18.97 -0.65 -17.95
N ASP A 484 -20.10 -1.07 -18.51
CA ASP A 484 -20.62 -2.42 -18.33
C ASP A 484 -21.60 -2.76 -19.46
N ASP A 485 -21.47 -3.96 -20.02
CA ASP A 485 -22.39 -4.51 -21.03
C ASP A 485 -23.28 -5.62 -20.50
N ASP A 486 -23.26 -5.83 -19.17
CA ASP A 486 -24.01 -6.86 -18.44
C ASP A 486 -23.69 -8.31 -18.87
N SER A 487 -22.61 -8.54 -19.61
CA SER A 487 -22.28 -9.87 -20.15
C SER A 487 -21.47 -10.75 -19.18
N ASP A 488 -21.18 -10.28 -17.96
CA ASP A 488 -20.46 -11.09 -16.98
C ASP A 488 -21.29 -12.30 -16.54
N PRO A 489 -20.80 -13.54 -16.73
CA PRO A 489 -21.52 -14.76 -16.35
C PRO A 489 -21.87 -14.85 -14.85
N TYR A 490 -21.10 -14.18 -13.99
CA TYR A 490 -21.36 -14.11 -12.55
C TYR A 490 -22.56 -13.21 -12.16
N ASN A 491 -23.21 -12.57 -13.11
CA ASN A 491 -24.51 -11.92 -12.85
C ASN A 491 -25.60 -12.93 -12.43
N THR A 492 -25.44 -14.19 -12.78
CA THR A 492 -26.40 -15.28 -12.52
C THR A 492 -26.22 -16.01 -11.18
N VAL A 493 -25.12 -15.72 -10.43
CA VAL A 493 -24.89 -16.38 -9.13
C VAL A 493 -25.98 -16.04 -8.11
N ARG A 494 -26.29 -16.98 -7.20
CA ARG A 494 -27.30 -16.77 -6.15
C ARG A 494 -26.81 -15.78 -5.10
N GLU A 495 -27.18 -14.53 -5.30
CA GLU A 495 -26.79 -13.45 -4.40
C GLU A 495 -27.94 -12.48 -4.12
N TRP A 496 -27.67 -11.50 -3.30
CA TRP A 496 -28.65 -10.57 -2.78
C TRP A 496 -29.44 -9.83 -3.86
N TRP A 497 -28.93 -9.65 -5.09
CA TRP A 497 -29.62 -8.95 -6.16
C TRP A 497 -30.71 -9.81 -6.85
N ASN A 498 -30.57 -11.14 -6.84
CA ASN A 498 -31.44 -12.05 -7.55
C ASN A 498 -32.08 -13.14 -6.66
N SER A 499 -31.95 -13.04 -5.33
CA SER A 499 -32.47 -13.97 -4.35
C SER A 499 -33.19 -13.26 -3.19
N GLY A 500 -33.79 -13.99 -2.27
CA GLY A 500 -34.50 -13.40 -1.13
C GLY A 500 -35.62 -12.42 -1.48
N GLY A 501 -36.33 -12.69 -2.58
CA GLY A 501 -37.45 -11.84 -3.08
C GLY A 501 -37.01 -10.76 -4.08
N ARG A 502 -35.71 -10.56 -4.30
CA ARG A 502 -35.17 -9.67 -5.34
C ARG A 502 -35.03 -10.43 -6.67
N ARG A 503 -35.20 -9.73 -7.80
CA ARG A 503 -35.20 -10.33 -9.15
C ARG A 503 -34.44 -9.48 -10.17
N TYR A 504 -33.37 -8.80 -9.74
CA TYR A 504 -32.52 -8.03 -10.66
C TYR A 504 -31.62 -8.96 -11.48
N ALA A 505 -31.54 -8.71 -12.77
CA ALA A 505 -30.64 -9.47 -13.64
C ALA A 505 -29.15 -9.22 -13.30
N THR A 506 -28.85 -8.03 -12.82
CA THR A 506 -27.48 -7.59 -12.48
C THR A 506 -27.50 -6.65 -11.28
N PRO A 507 -26.39 -6.51 -10.53
CA PRO A 507 -26.26 -5.48 -9.50
C PRO A 507 -26.41 -4.06 -10.06
N ARG A 508 -26.02 -3.81 -11.31
CA ARG A 508 -26.19 -2.53 -12.00
C ARG A 508 -27.69 -2.14 -12.10
N ALA A 509 -28.54 -3.10 -12.43
CA ALA A 509 -29.97 -2.84 -12.57
C ALA A 509 -30.57 -2.34 -11.24
N GLU A 510 -30.19 -2.93 -10.12
CA GLU A 510 -30.62 -2.49 -8.78
C GLU A 510 -30.08 -1.09 -8.45
N LEU A 511 -28.81 -0.82 -8.72
CA LEU A 511 -28.24 0.52 -8.54
C LEU A 511 -28.98 1.58 -9.37
N PHE A 512 -29.33 1.25 -10.61
CA PHE A 512 -30.09 2.18 -11.47
C PHE A 512 -31.47 2.44 -10.94
N GLU A 513 -32.17 1.43 -10.43
CA GLU A 513 -33.47 1.63 -9.77
C GLU A 513 -33.31 2.57 -8.56
N GLN A 514 -32.31 2.38 -7.71
CA GLN A 514 -32.03 3.29 -6.58
C GLN A 514 -31.74 4.73 -7.02
N LEU A 515 -31.16 4.90 -8.20
CA LEU A 515 -30.93 6.21 -8.81
C LEU A 515 -32.19 6.81 -9.45
N GLY A 516 -33.26 6.03 -9.56
CA GLY A 516 -34.49 6.40 -10.29
C GLY A 516 -34.28 6.40 -11.81
N LEU A 517 -33.45 5.50 -12.29
CA LEU A 517 -33.08 5.35 -13.70
C LEU A 517 -33.51 3.98 -14.21
N ASP A 518 -33.90 3.93 -15.49
CA ASP A 518 -34.09 2.69 -16.24
C ASP A 518 -33.23 2.71 -17.52
N ASP A 519 -33.06 1.56 -18.14
CA ASP A 519 -32.18 1.41 -19.31
C ASP A 519 -32.66 2.20 -20.53
N GLN A 520 -33.96 2.52 -20.61
CA GLN A 520 -34.58 3.26 -21.72
C GLN A 520 -34.23 4.75 -21.71
N ARG A 521 -33.81 5.28 -20.54
CA ARG A 521 -33.41 6.69 -20.41
C ARG A 521 -32.06 6.98 -21.05
N PHE A 522 -31.22 5.97 -21.31
CA PHE A 522 -29.90 6.11 -21.89
C PHE A 522 -29.94 6.06 -23.44
N THR A 523 -30.70 6.95 -24.06
CA THR A 523 -30.94 6.99 -25.51
C THR A 523 -29.96 7.87 -26.28
N THR A 524 -29.20 8.72 -25.58
CA THR A 524 -28.23 9.60 -26.23
C THR A 524 -26.95 8.86 -26.64
N ALA A 525 -26.23 9.33 -27.66
CA ALA A 525 -24.96 8.75 -28.10
C ALA A 525 -23.90 8.73 -26.98
N THR A 526 -24.00 9.65 -26.02
CA THR A 526 -23.12 9.72 -24.85
C THR A 526 -23.57 8.85 -23.69
N GLY A 527 -24.80 8.29 -23.74
CA GLY A 527 -25.40 7.54 -22.61
C GLY A 527 -25.49 8.34 -21.32
N GLN A 528 -25.66 9.67 -21.37
CA GLN A 528 -25.68 10.54 -20.19
C GLN A 528 -27.10 10.86 -19.72
N VAL A 529 -27.37 10.67 -18.42
CA VAL A 529 -28.65 10.96 -17.77
C VAL A 529 -28.43 11.68 -16.44
N LYS A 530 -29.30 12.64 -16.11
CA LYS A 530 -29.31 13.29 -14.78
C LYS A 530 -29.91 12.38 -13.72
N ALA A 531 -29.30 12.36 -12.53
CA ALA A 531 -29.80 11.71 -11.32
C ALA A 531 -29.66 12.66 -10.13
N GLY A 532 -30.77 13.30 -9.73
CA GLY A 532 -30.73 14.41 -8.75
C GLY A 532 -29.88 15.59 -9.24
N LYS A 533 -28.89 16.01 -8.43
CA LYS A 533 -27.93 17.06 -8.80
C LYS A 533 -26.71 16.51 -9.56
N GLY A 534 -26.59 15.20 -9.67
CA GLY A 534 -25.48 14.52 -10.34
C GLY A 534 -25.85 14.00 -11.71
N VAL A 535 -24.97 13.18 -12.25
CA VAL A 535 -25.09 12.61 -13.59
C VAL A 535 -24.57 11.17 -13.59
N VAL A 536 -25.23 10.31 -14.37
CA VAL A 536 -24.76 8.97 -14.69
C VAL A 536 -24.50 8.90 -16.19
N ILE A 537 -23.36 8.33 -16.55
CA ILE A 537 -22.99 8.00 -17.93
C ILE A 537 -22.86 6.49 -18.00
N TRP A 538 -23.59 5.84 -18.90
CA TRP A 538 -23.49 4.41 -19.11
C TRP A 538 -22.88 4.10 -20.49
N LEU A 539 -21.64 3.62 -20.45
CA LEU A 539 -20.93 3.09 -21.60
C LEU A 539 -21.14 1.57 -21.63
N ARG A 540 -22.02 1.12 -22.55
CA ARG A 540 -22.40 -0.29 -22.69
C ARG A 540 -21.29 -1.10 -23.39
N GLN A 541 -20.18 -1.24 -22.69
CA GLN A 541 -18.98 -1.93 -23.20
C GLN A 541 -18.28 -2.67 -22.06
N ASN A 542 -17.56 -3.74 -22.39
CA ASN A 542 -16.74 -4.48 -21.46
C ASN A 542 -15.34 -3.84 -21.37
N PRO A 543 -14.88 -3.40 -20.16
CA PRO A 543 -13.60 -2.72 -19.99
C PRO A 543 -12.39 -3.57 -20.42
N ALA A 544 -12.41 -4.89 -20.18
CA ALA A 544 -11.32 -5.78 -20.58
C ALA A 544 -11.21 -5.89 -22.12
N ARG A 545 -12.36 -5.91 -22.82
CA ARG A 545 -12.38 -5.86 -24.29
C ARG A 545 -11.91 -4.50 -24.82
N LEU A 546 -12.15 -3.42 -24.08
CA LEU A 546 -11.59 -2.11 -24.44
C LEU A 546 -10.08 -2.12 -24.27
N ALA A 547 -9.56 -2.59 -23.15
CA ALA A 547 -8.11 -2.65 -22.89
C ALA A 547 -7.35 -3.44 -23.98
N ALA A 548 -8.00 -4.44 -24.60
CA ALA A 548 -7.44 -5.27 -25.66
C ALA A 548 -7.38 -4.58 -27.04
N LYS A 549 -7.89 -3.35 -27.19
CA LYS A 549 -7.91 -2.63 -28.48
C LYS A 549 -6.93 -1.46 -28.48
N PRO A 550 -6.23 -1.15 -29.60
CA PRO A 550 -5.29 -0.03 -29.67
C PRO A 550 -5.89 1.33 -29.26
N GLU A 551 -7.13 1.60 -29.63
CA GLU A 551 -7.86 2.84 -29.31
C GLU A 551 -8.90 2.65 -28.19
N GLY A 552 -8.81 1.55 -27.44
CA GLY A 552 -9.82 1.19 -26.44
C GLY A 552 -9.84 2.08 -25.20
N ASP A 553 -8.83 2.89 -24.98
CA ASP A 553 -8.79 3.91 -23.94
C ASP A 553 -9.69 5.11 -24.25
N GLN A 554 -9.94 5.46 -25.51
CA GLN A 554 -10.65 6.67 -25.94
C GLN A 554 -12.11 6.73 -25.43
N PRO A 555 -12.94 5.67 -25.50
CA PRO A 555 -14.30 5.69 -24.95
C PRO A 555 -14.33 6.02 -23.45
N VAL A 556 -13.41 5.44 -22.67
CA VAL A 556 -13.31 5.66 -21.23
C VAL A 556 -12.93 7.12 -20.93
N VAL A 557 -11.93 7.64 -21.62
CA VAL A 557 -11.48 9.03 -21.48
C VAL A 557 -12.59 10.01 -21.87
N THR A 558 -13.31 9.74 -22.95
CA THR A 558 -14.42 10.59 -23.43
C THR A 558 -15.55 10.63 -22.40
N ALA A 559 -15.92 9.49 -21.84
CA ALA A 559 -16.95 9.41 -20.80
C ALA A 559 -16.49 10.13 -19.52
N ALA A 560 -15.24 9.95 -19.09
CA ALA A 560 -14.68 10.63 -17.92
C ALA A 560 -14.63 12.17 -18.13
N LYS A 561 -14.27 12.64 -19.32
CA LYS A 561 -14.31 14.07 -19.69
C LYS A 561 -15.72 14.65 -19.61
N ALA A 562 -16.71 13.93 -20.15
CA ALA A 562 -18.10 14.35 -20.10
C ALA A 562 -18.60 14.41 -18.65
N ALA A 563 -18.27 13.41 -17.83
CA ALA A 563 -18.58 13.39 -16.41
C ALA A 563 -17.92 14.55 -15.64
N ALA A 564 -16.66 14.83 -15.91
CA ALA A 564 -15.92 15.95 -15.32
C ALA A 564 -16.55 17.30 -15.69
N ALA A 565 -16.88 17.50 -16.97
CA ALA A 565 -17.55 18.70 -17.46
C ALA A 565 -18.90 18.95 -16.78
N ALA A 566 -19.72 17.87 -16.65
CA ALA A 566 -20.99 17.92 -15.94
C ALA A 566 -20.85 18.33 -14.45
N ARG A 567 -19.65 18.20 -13.88
CA ARG A 567 -19.30 18.61 -12.51
C ARG A 567 -18.55 19.95 -12.44
N GLY A 568 -18.42 20.66 -13.54
CA GLY A 568 -17.66 21.89 -13.62
C GLY A 568 -16.15 21.70 -13.34
N LEU A 569 -15.66 20.46 -13.44
CA LEU A 569 -14.25 20.17 -13.28
C LEU A 569 -13.51 20.50 -14.58
N LYS A 570 -12.58 21.46 -14.51
CA LYS A 570 -11.71 21.77 -15.64
C LYS A 570 -10.83 20.57 -15.95
N TRP A 571 -11.00 19.98 -17.13
CA TRP A 571 -10.18 18.85 -17.56
C TRP A 571 -8.78 19.30 -17.92
N LYS A 572 -7.78 18.62 -17.35
CA LYS A 572 -6.36 18.81 -17.64
C LYS A 572 -5.72 17.44 -17.80
N GLU A 573 -4.88 17.29 -18.80
CA GLU A 573 -4.05 16.11 -19.02
C GLU A 573 -2.57 16.52 -18.94
N ALA A 574 -1.70 15.55 -18.57
CA ALA A 574 -0.26 15.73 -18.48
C ALA A 574 0.44 14.41 -18.84
N ASN A 575 1.68 14.47 -19.30
CA ASN A 575 2.54 13.30 -19.52
C ASN A 575 3.45 13.03 -18.30
N TYR A 576 3.05 13.53 -17.13
CA TYR A 576 3.78 13.37 -15.87
C TYR A 576 2.82 13.42 -14.68
N LEU A 577 3.34 12.96 -13.55
CA LEU A 577 2.79 13.23 -12.22
C LEU A 577 3.86 13.96 -11.39
N SER A 578 3.48 14.99 -10.66
CA SER A 578 4.35 15.68 -9.70
C SER A 578 3.56 16.07 -8.46
N LEU A 579 4.14 15.76 -7.29
CA LEU A 579 3.57 16.03 -5.97
C LEU A 579 4.61 16.68 -5.07
N ARG A 580 4.32 17.86 -4.56
CA ARG A 580 5.11 18.48 -3.50
C ARG A 580 4.61 18.01 -2.13
N ARG A 581 5.52 17.54 -1.28
CA ARG A 581 5.30 17.18 0.13
C ARG A 581 6.32 17.94 0.99
N GLY A 582 5.94 19.08 1.54
CA GLY A 582 6.87 19.97 2.24
C GLY A 582 8.08 20.36 1.37
N PRO A 583 9.32 20.04 1.80
CA PRO A 583 10.52 20.36 1.02
C PRO A 583 10.76 19.37 -0.14
N TYR A 584 9.98 18.30 -0.23
CA TYR A 584 10.19 17.26 -1.24
C TYR A 584 9.30 17.44 -2.45
N VAL A 585 9.84 17.12 -3.63
CA VAL A 585 9.09 17.01 -4.89
C VAL A 585 9.25 15.58 -5.40
N ILE A 586 8.15 14.85 -5.45
CA ILE A 586 8.06 13.51 -5.99
C ILE A 586 7.55 13.61 -7.42
N ALA A 587 8.29 13.07 -8.41
CA ALA A 587 7.91 13.24 -9.80
C ALA A 587 8.15 11.99 -10.64
N ALA A 588 7.23 11.74 -11.56
CA ALA A 588 7.27 10.63 -12.50
C ALA A 588 6.94 11.13 -13.91
N GLY A 589 7.83 10.91 -14.88
CA GLY A 589 7.54 11.03 -16.29
C GLY A 589 6.85 9.75 -16.78
N LEU A 590 5.76 9.91 -17.55
CA LEU A 590 4.94 8.79 -18.02
C LEU A 590 5.33 8.42 -19.45
N ASP A 591 5.49 7.13 -19.71
CA ASP A 591 5.53 6.55 -21.05
C ASP A 591 4.11 6.18 -21.51
N GLU A 592 3.94 5.78 -22.77
CA GLU A 592 2.63 5.47 -23.37
C GLU A 592 1.57 6.56 -23.08
N SER A 593 2.03 7.81 -22.99
CA SER A 593 1.25 8.98 -22.59
C SER A 593 1.00 9.92 -23.77
N LEU A 594 0.64 11.15 -23.50
CA LEU A 594 0.39 12.18 -24.50
C LEU A 594 1.69 12.53 -25.26
N PRO A 595 1.62 12.79 -26.56
CA PRO A 595 2.76 13.28 -27.34
C PRO A 595 3.00 14.77 -27.05
N ALA A 596 3.52 15.08 -25.87
CA ALA A 596 3.83 16.42 -25.40
C ALA A 596 5.30 16.50 -24.97
N GLU A 597 5.87 17.70 -25.00
CA GLU A 597 7.23 17.93 -24.49
C GLU A 597 7.35 17.50 -23.01
N SER A 598 8.55 17.02 -22.66
CA SER A 598 8.85 16.66 -21.27
C SER A 598 8.78 17.88 -20.36
N LYS A 599 8.11 17.75 -19.24
CA LYS A 599 8.03 18.82 -18.24
C LYS A 599 9.41 19.10 -17.66
N VAL A 600 9.79 20.37 -17.65
CA VAL A 600 10.97 20.85 -16.93
C VAL A 600 10.52 21.44 -15.60
N LEU A 601 11.15 21.02 -14.51
CA LEU A 601 11.04 21.58 -13.17
C LEU A 601 12.22 22.54 -12.97
N PRO A 602 12.01 23.88 -13.02
CA PRO A 602 13.08 24.84 -12.78
C PRO A 602 13.38 24.96 -11.29
N GLY A 603 14.62 25.21 -10.93
CA GLY A 603 15.09 25.38 -9.56
C GLY A 603 16.18 24.41 -9.16
N ALA A 604 16.86 24.72 -8.06
CA ALA A 604 17.95 23.90 -7.55
C ALA A 604 17.41 22.75 -6.68
N TYR A 605 17.71 21.54 -7.09
CA TYR A 605 17.25 20.30 -6.44
C TYR A 605 18.42 19.37 -6.11
N VAL A 606 18.24 18.53 -5.09
CA VAL A 606 19.05 17.34 -4.85
C VAL A 606 18.17 16.11 -5.04
N ASN A 607 18.53 15.24 -5.99
CA ASN A 607 17.84 13.96 -6.16
C ASN A 607 18.36 12.96 -5.11
N LEU A 608 17.47 12.44 -4.26
CA LEU A 608 17.81 11.49 -3.20
C LEU A 608 18.17 10.10 -3.74
N PHE A 609 17.91 9.83 -5.03
CA PHE A 609 18.42 8.65 -5.75
C PHE A 609 19.84 8.84 -6.27
N ASP A 610 20.41 10.05 -6.23
CA ASP A 610 21.81 10.27 -6.55
C ASP A 610 22.69 10.03 -5.31
N PRO A 611 23.50 8.95 -5.27
CA PRO A 611 24.34 8.65 -4.10
C PRO A 611 25.38 9.74 -3.80
N ALA A 612 25.67 10.61 -4.76
CA ALA A 612 26.55 11.76 -4.55
C ALA A 612 25.81 13.01 -4.03
N LEU A 613 24.48 13.02 -4.04
CA LEU A 613 23.61 14.13 -3.64
C LEU A 613 23.96 15.45 -4.36
N ARG A 614 24.25 15.38 -5.67
CA ARG A 614 24.63 16.55 -6.47
C ARG A 614 23.47 17.51 -6.65
N VAL A 615 23.76 18.81 -6.70
CA VAL A 615 22.80 19.84 -7.04
C VAL A 615 22.52 19.80 -8.54
N GLN A 616 21.24 19.88 -8.91
CA GLN A 616 20.72 20.01 -10.27
C GLN A 616 19.93 21.31 -10.38
N GLU A 617 20.29 22.21 -11.30
CA GLU A 617 19.62 23.50 -11.47
C GLU A 617 18.26 23.41 -12.18
N SER A 618 17.97 22.28 -12.77
CA SER A 618 16.67 21.92 -13.30
C SER A 618 16.55 20.43 -13.46
N VAL A 619 15.31 19.92 -13.46
CA VAL A 619 15.01 18.50 -13.66
C VAL A 619 14.01 18.33 -14.78
N THR A 620 14.30 17.46 -15.75
CA THR A 620 13.43 17.17 -16.90
C THR A 620 12.74 15.80 -16.70
N LEU A 621 11.41 15.80 -16.69
CA LEU A 621 10.59 14.60 -16.53
C LEU A 621 10.44 13.87 -17.87
N LYS A 622 11.51 13.22 -18.33
CA LYS A 622 11.47 12.34 -19.52
C LYS A 622 10.56 11.12 -19.27
N PRO A 623 10.02 10.47 -20.30
CA PRO A 623 9.31 9.20 -20.13
C PRO A 623 10.12 8.20 -19.27
N ARG A 624 9.46 7.56 -18.33
CA ARG A 624 10.04 6.63 -17.33
C ARG A 624 10.98 7.25 -16.29
N ALA A 625 11.23 8.56 -16.32
CA ALA A 625 12.02 9.19 -15.27
C ALA A 625 11.29 9.13 -13.92
N ARG A 626 12.05 8.87 -12.85
CA ARG A 626 11.57 8.80 -11.47
C ARG A 626 12.45 9.68 -10.60
N PHE A 627 11.82 10.50 -9.75
CA PHE A 627 12.56 11.44 -8.92
C PHE A 627 11.96 11.55 -7.52
N PHE A 628 12.85 11.56 -6.55
CA PHE A 628 12.59 11.97 -5.18
C PHE A 628 13.52 13.15 -4.86
N LEU A 629 13.04 14.36 -5.05
CA LEU A 629 13.84 15.58 -5.01
C LEU A 629 13.69 16.31 -3.69
N LEU A 630 14.79 16.79 -3.14
CA LEU A 630 14.80 17.81 -2.11
C LEU A 630 14.91 19.19 -2.81
N ASP A 631 13.92 20.06 -2.61
CA ASP A 631 13.91 21.43 -3.14
C ASP A 631 14.74 22.33 -2.25
N LEU A 632 15.91 22.76 -2.73
CA LEU A 632 16.83 23.60 -1.99
C LEU A 632 16.27 24.98 -1.66
N ALA A 633 15.35 25.52 -2.48
CA ALA A 633 14.69 26.79 -2.18
C ALA A 633 13.86 26.70 -0.89
N SER A 634 13.24 25.55 -0.65
CA SER A 634 12.41 25.27 0.55
C SER A 634 13.24 25.17 1.85
N VAL A 635 14.52 24.80 1.75
CA VAL A 635 15.38 24.53 2.91
C VAL A 635 16.58 25.49 3.02
N ARG A 636 16.66 26.52 2.19
CA ARG A 636 17.81 27.44 2.10
C ARG A 636 18.04 28.28 3.37
N ARG A 637 16.98 28.54 4.15
CA ARG A 637 17.04 29.43 5.32
C ARG A 637 16.90 28.64 6.61
N GLY A 638 17.62 29.06 7.64
CA GLY A 638 17.56 28.49 8.99
C GLY A 638 18.93 28.17 9.56
N PRO A 639 19.01 27.59 10.77
CA PRO A 639 20.26 27.19 11.39
C PRO A 639 20.90 26.02 10.63
N PRO A 640 22.20 25.71 10.90
CA PRO A 640 22.84 24.51 10.38
C PRO A 640 21.98 23.27 10.68
N CYS A 641 21.79 22.42 9.68
CA CYS A 641 21.04 21.19 9.87
C CYS A 641 21.37 20.14 8.80
N VAL A 642 21.02 18.88 9.07
CA VAL A 642 21.05 17.80 8.10
C VAL A 642 19.90 17.99 7.10
N LEU A 643 20.21 17.90 5.82
CA LEU A 643 19.22 17.96 4.72
C LEU A 643 18.93 16.57 4.13
N ALA A 644 19.97 15.73 4.02
CA ALA A 644 19.89 14.34 3.61
C ALA A 644 21.10 13.58 4.17
N ALA A 645 20.95 12.30 4.49
CA ALA A 645 22.04 11.51 5.00
C ALA A 645 21.88 10.01 4.68
N ALA A 646 22.97 9.36 4.28
CA ALA A 646 23.08 7.92 4.15
C ALA A 646 23.47 7.24 5.48
N CYS A 647 23.05 7.80 6.59
CA CYS A 647 23.16 7.27 7.95
C CYS A 647 22.03 7.86 8.79
N LYS A 648 21.65 7.19 9.86
CA LYS A 648 20.69 7.74 10.83
C LYS A 648 21.38 8.80 11.68
N THR A 649 20.73 9.95 11.84
CA THR A 649 21.13 10.96 12.83
C THR A 649 20.34 10.71 14.11
N LEU A 650 21.01 10.28 15.17
CA LEU A 650 20.43 9.91 16.45
C LEU A 650 20.23 11.09 17.38
N ALA A 651 21.18 12.03 17.35
CA ALA A 651 21.13 13.29 18.10
C ALA A 651 21.79 14.40 17.29
N VAL A 652 21.31 15.62 17.51
CA VAL A 652 21.83 16.84 16.86
C VAL A 652 22.00 17.91 17.93
N GLU A 653 23.24 18.43 18.08
CA GLU A 653 23.52 19.59 18.89
C GLU A 653 24.04 20.70 17.98
N SER A 654 23.36 21.85 17.97
CA SER A 654 23.75 22.99 17.16
C SER A 654 24.01 24.20 18.07
N GLN A 655 25.23 24.71 18.00
CA GLN A 655 25.66 25.99 18.58
C GLN A 655 26.06 26.94 17.45
N ASP A 656 26.20 28.24 17.72
CA ASP A 656 26.40 29.28 16.69
C ASP A 656 27.49 29.00 15.66
N ARG A 657 28.51 28.25 16.05
CA ARG A 657 29.71 27.94 15.21
C ARG A 657 30.07 26.47 15.16
N GLN A 658 29.20 25.60 15.67
CA GLN A 658 29.46 24.16 15.71
C GLN A 658 28.15 23.37 15.53
N LEU A 659 28.24 22.31 14.75
CA LEU A 659 27.21 21.29 14.61
C LEU A 659 27.81 19.95 14.98
N SER A 660 27.25 19.30 15.99
CA SER A 660 27.62 17.94 16.40
C SER A 660 26.44 16.99 16.12
N LEU A 661 26.71 15.87 15.46
CA LEU A 661 25.73 14.85 15.07
C LEU A 661 26.20 13.50 15.62
N MET A 662 25.32 12.79 16.30
CA MET A 662 25.53 11.37 16.56
C MET A 662 24.95 10.58 15.39
N VAL A 663 25.80 9.85 14.67
CA VAL A 663 25.46 9.13 13.43
C VAL A 663 25.71 7.64 13.56
N GLU A 664 24.88 6.83 12.91
CA GLU A 664 24.99 5.37 12.87
C GLU A 664 24.32 4.84 11.59
N GLY A 665 24.85 3.78 11.00
CA GLY A 665 24.29 3.20 9.77
C GLY A 665 24.66 1.73 9.60
N VAL A 666 24.38 1.19 8.43
CA VAL A 666 24.74 -0.19 8.07
C VAL A 666 26.27 -0.27 7.91
N ALA A 667 26.89 -1.15 8.70
CA ALA A 667 28.33 -1.29 8.71
C ALA A 667 28.95 -1.54 7.32
N ASN A 668 30.11 -0.96 7.09
CA ASN A 668 30.89 -1.09 5.85
C ASN A 668 30.20 -0.57 4.58
N THR A 669 29.23 0.33 4.73
CA THR A 669 28.62 1.04 3.60
C THR A 669 29.08 2.49 3.53
N PRO A 670 29.18 3.11 2.33
CA PRO A 670 29.53 4.52 2.24
C PRO A 670 28.43 5.41 2.82
N ALA A 671 28.82 6.39 3.62
CA ALA A 671 27.95 7.44 4.12
C ALA A 671 28.22 8.76 3.39
N VAL A 672 27.16 9.51 3.15
CA VAL A 672 27.20 10.93 2.80
C VAL A 672 26.22 11.67 3.69
N VAL A 673 26.63 12.79 4.26
CA VAL A 673 25.75 13.69 5.01
C VAL A 673 25.77 15.05 4.30
N LEU A 674 24.61 15.46 3.80
CA LEU A 674 24.40 16.77 3.19
C LEU A 674 23.88 17.73 4.26
N LEU A 675 24.63 18.78 4.53
CA LEU A 675 24.33 19.78 5.53
C LEU A 675 24.02 21.12 4.89
N ARG A 676 23.04 21.83 5.44
CA ARG A 676 22.91 23.27 5.29
C ARG A 676 23.89 23.92 6.27
N VAL A 677 24.70 24.87 5.78
CA VAL A 677 25.76 25.51 6.54
C VAL A 677 25.67 27.04 6.44
N PRO A 678 26.11 27.80 7.48
CA PRO A 678 26.08 29.26 7.44
C PRO A 678 27.19 29.85 6.53
N GLY A 679 28.25 29.08 6.31
CA GLY A 679 29.44 29.49 5.53
C GLY A 679 30.37 28.34 5.30
N LYS A 680 31.58 28.63 4.79
CA LYS A 680 32.62 27.61 4.58
C LYS A 680 33.03 27.00 5.93
N PRO A 681 33.06 25.65 6.07
CA PRO A 681 33.49 25.00 7.29
C PRO A 681 34.99 25.22 7.52
N LYS A 682 35.41 25.35 8.77
CA LYS A 682 36.81 25.40 9.19
C LYS A 682 37.38 24.01 9.34
N SER A 683 36.59 23.10 9.92
CA SER A 683 36.99 21.72 10.12
C SER A 683 35.79 20.81 10.24
N ALA A 684 35.96 19.54 9.92
CA ALA A 684 35.06 18.46 10.31
C ALA A 684 35.86 17.31 10.89
N THR A 685 35.32 16.69 11.92
CA THR A 685 35.92 15.52 12.57
C THR A 685 34.90 14.41 12.76
N LEU A 686 35.35 13.15 12.70
CA LEU A 686 34.56 11.98 13.06
C LEU A 686 35.29 11.30 14.23
N ASP A 687 34.64 11.22 15.40
CA ASP A 687 35.19 10.76 16.67
C ASP A 687 36.51 11.49 17.04
N GLY A 688 36.58 12.79 16.74
CA GLY A 688 37.75 13.62 16.97
C GLY A 688 38.83 13.52 15.88
N HIS A 689 38.75 12.58 14.94
CA HIS A 689 39.70 12.44 13.84
C HIS A 689 39.30 13.36 12.68
N PRO A 690 40.22 14.17 12.13
CA PRO A 690 39.97 15.06 11.00
C PRO A 690 39.47 14.29 9.77
N LEU A 691 38.50 14.90 9.05
CA LEU A 691 38.04 14.45 7.74
C LEU A 691 38.70 15.32 6.66
N ASP A 692 39.56 14.71 5.84
CA ASP A 692 40.42 15.42 4.87
C ASP A 692 39.64 15.93 3.63
N THR A 693 38.51 15.34 3.31
CA THR A 693 37.78 15.64 2.08
C THR A 693 36.41 16.29 2.40
N LEU A 694 36.41 17.63 2.38
CA LEU A 694 35.18 18.41 2.53
C LEU A 694 34.82 19.08 1.21
N GLU A 695 33.67 18.73 0.67
CA GLU A 695 33.07 19.38 -0.51
C GLU A 695 32.03 20.39 -0.04
N SER A 696 32.12 21.65 -0.49
CA SER A 696 31.17 22.70 -0.10
C SER A 696 30.77 23.56 -1.27
N SER A 697 29.50 24.04 -1.24
CA SER A 697 28.95 25.04 -2.17
C SER A 697 28.60 26.31 -1.39
N ALA A 698 29.29 27.39 -1.67
CA ALA A 698 28.99 28.69 -1.08
C ALA A 698 27.67 29.25 -1.64
N GLU A 699 27.37 29.04 -2.92
CA GLU A 699 26.17 29.48 -3.59
C GLU A 699 24.92 28.89 -2.95
N HIS A 700 24.89 27.58 -2.71
CA HIS A 700 23.76 26.88 -2.11
C HIS A 700 23.84 26.77 -0.59
N LYS A 701 24.94 27.19 0.03
CA LYS A 701 25.23 27.05 1.47
C LYS A 701 25.16 25.58 1.91
N LEU A 702 25.84 24.72 1.16
CA LEU A 702 25.86 23.28 1.38
C LEU A 702 27.26 22.78 1.73
N LEU A 703 27.30 21.70 2.49
CA LEU A 703 28.50 20.93 2.80
C LEU A 703 28.18 19.44 2.67
N TRP A 704 29.02 18.71 1.94
CA TRP A 704 28.99 17.24 1.87
C TRP A 704 30.12 16.69 2.75
N VAL A 705 29.72 15.81 3.68
CA VAL A 705 30.66 15.06 4.52
C VAL A 705 30.55 13.59 4.18
N ARG A 706 31.69 12.93 3.87
CA ARG A 706 31.73 11.53 3.48
C ARG A 706 32.60 10.71 4.41
N PHE A 707 32.12 9.51 4.78
CA PHE A 707 32.86 8.57 5.63
C PHE A 707 32.31 7.13 5.39
N GLN A 708 32.85 6.15 6.14
CA GLN A 708 32.28 4.79 6.15
C GLN A 708 31.38 4.64 7.36
N ASN A 709 30.15 4.07 7.12
CA ASN A 709 29.23 3.74 8.18
C ASN A 709 29.76 2.64 9.09
N GLU A 710 29.43 2.77 10.37
CA GLU A 710 29.54 1.73 11.37
C GLU A 710 28.19 1.49 12.06
N SER A 711 28.00 0.29 12.60
CA SER A 711 26.80 -0.11 13.33
C SER A 711 26.85 0.26 14.82
N SER A 712 27.74 1.17 15.17
CA SER A 712 27.84 1.82 16.49
C SER A 712 27.74 3.33 16.35
N PRO A 713 27.19 4.04 17.35
CA PRO A 713 27.10 5.49 17.32
C PRO A 713 28.47 6.15 17.22
N ARG A 714 28.61 7.11 16.30
CA ARG A 714 29.81 7.93 16.09
C ARG A 714 29.49 9.41 16.15
N VAL A 715 30.45 10.25 16.52
CA VAL A 715 30.25 11.69 16.64
C VAL A 715 30.89 12.42 15.46
N LEU A 716 30.04 12.98 14.58
CA LEU A 716 30.45 13.90 13.51
C LEU A 716 30.33 15.33 13.99
N SER A 717 31.44 16.05 14.07
CA SER A 717 31.49 17.47 14.47
C SER A 717 31.95 18.35 13.33
N VAL A 718 31.26 19.46 13.07
CA VAL A 718 31.59 20.45 12.04
C VAL A 718 31.68 21.82 12.69
N SER A 719 32.80 22.52 12.46
CA SER A 719 33.03 23.90 12.95
C SER A 719 32.97 24.90 11.78
N PHE A 720 32.40 26.10 12.04
CA PHE A 720 32.18 27.17 11.06
C PHE A 720 32.92 28.43 11.39
#